data_82b9d66184906d6b79130d5efb142002
#
_entry.id   82b9d66184906d6b79130d5efb142002
#
_cell.length_a   1.000
_cell.length_b   1.000
_cell.length_c   1.000
_cell.angle_alpha   90.00
_cell.angle_beta   90.00
_cell.angle_gamma   90.00
#
_symmetry.space_group_name_H-M   'P 1'
#
loop_
_entity.id
_entity.type
_entity.pdbx_description
1 polymer ?
#
loop_
_entity_poly.entity_id
_entity_poly.type
_entity_poly.pdbx_seq_one_letter_code
_entity_poly.pdbx_strand_id
1 'polypeptide(L)'
;MFRLESNALQREFKVNEGYLYASRIRNTRSGMDLVPDGNSTEFTFHFTDGTEFSSKGLKVTDSAERDGKLVFTFEEFEGITVTMRYWVGRDGNTLKKQLQFIQTTEDKVIDYIALEQIGIINSETHFSIPDDVETSMQIPDAMAILGQPFYIDSLFFGCEFPATDNRIQYGIGQVKYYVGHPVHGRFTCPATVMGGATGNTMAEVQGAFFAYIEYISTKSDFRVQYNSWYDHMLDIDADNIERSFYEIEQGLSDHGVPPLDAYVIDDGWNNYKAPFWSFNKKFPNKLTDASDQCHKLGSTFGLWLGPRGGYTVATPRFAKKIEKGGNGYLNSNSMDICVGSEKYLQNLEKFLTDTCTEFDIQYLKLDGFCLKPCTNQKHDHITGGEHNMYFVTEMWQRWIDLFTHLRESRAKDDKPLWINMTCYVNPSPWWLQYVNSVWLQNSMDIGFAKNLEQQAQVDAEITYRDSMYYDFMCRRALQFPAKNIYNHEPIYGNTAKVHYTDEEFEKFLFWNACRGQAFNELYLSYNMMNGAKWRILARMLRWQKANHHILKNAMLLGGDPAENNIYAYAAWTKVGEGIIALRNPTDEKTDLTLTLNKLMGCPESLRAVKCYNVYNTTGADSLDLFSYGDKMQITLAPFEMKIFQFGDRDNRCLAAETVNDFTLSFQVSGNADANICKGKDAAVWITDGTLHGTFGGCKITTPLADTAHHITFVRYKNKMVKLYMDRQLMGSAYTPEATAQIATDDLASSATDFSVTDGSTPFEELMDLKAVLSGHHKFKRKSK
;
A
#
# COMPACT_ATOMS: atom_id res chain seq x y z
N MET A 1 -33.14 -28.43 -12.15
CA MET A 1 -31.76 -28.50 -11.58
C MET A 1 -30.94 -27.50 -12.39
N PHE A 2 -30.26 -26.60 -11.69
CA PHE A 2 -29.37 -25.58 -12.28
C PHE A 2 -27.96 -25.85 -11.80
N ARG A 3 -26.95 -25.53 -12.60
CA ARG A 3 -25.55 -25.72 -12.27
C ARG A 3 -24.74 -24.53 -12.74
N LEU A 4 -23.94 -23.96 -11.85
CA LEU A 4 -22.91 -22.99 -12.14
C LEU A 4 -21.56 -23.63 -11.99
N GLU A 5 -20.67 -23.46 -12.98
CA GLU A 5 -19.37 -24.12 -13.03
C GLU A 5 -18.28 -23.15 -13.46
N SER A 6 -17.21 -23.07 -12.66
CA SER A 6 -15.95 -22.40 -12.97
C SER A 6 -14.83 -23.44 -13.20
N ASN A 7 -13.61 -22.97 -13.46
CA ASN A 7 -12.43 -23.85 -13.57
C ASN A 7 -12.09 -24.60 -12.26
N ALA A 8 -12.61 -24.13 -11.13
CA ALA A 8 -12.29 -24.66 -9.82
C ALA A 8 -13.50 -25.16 -9.04
N LEU A 9 -14.68 -24.65 -9.30
CA LEU A 9 -15.85 -24.85 -8.45
C LEU A 9 -17.10 -25.21 -9.27
N GLN A 10 -17.97 -25.98 -8.64
CA GLN A 10 -19.31 -26.27 -9.12
C GLN A 10 -20.30 -26.00 -7.98
N ARG A 11 -21.39 -25.26 -8.24
CA ARG A 11 -22.51 -25.06 -7.33
C ARG A 11 -23.80 -25.53 -8.02
N GLU A 12 -24.48 -26.48 -7.41
CA GLU A 12 -25.72 -27.07 -7.94
C GLU A 12 -26.92 -26.57 -7.14
N PHE A 13 -27.99 -26.21 -7.86
CA PHE A 13 -29.21 -25.75 -7.26
C PHE A 13 -30.38 -26.65 -7.69
N LYS A 14 -31.31 -26.84 -6.77
CA LYS A 14 -32.61 -27.50 -7.04
C LYS A 14 -33.74 -26.56 -6.69
N VAL A 15 -34.80 -26.61 -7.47
CA VAL A 15 -36.09 -26.02 -7.13
C VAL A 15 -37.03 -27.20 -6.88
N ASN A 16 -37.49 -27.34 -5.64
CA ASN A 16 -38.46 -28.39 -5.25
C ASN A 16 -39.69 -27.73 -4.66
N GLU A 17 -40.86 -28.06 -5.20
CA GLU A 17 -42.18 -27.45 -4.85
C GLU A 17 -42.17 -25.90 -4.91
N GLY A 18 -41.29 -25.33 -5.76
CA GLY A 18 -41.09 -23.88 -5.92
C GLY A 18 -39.98 -23.28 -5.07
N TYR A 19 -39.40 -23.99 -4.13
CA TYR A 19 -38.35 -23.48 -3.22
C TYR A 19 -36.95 -23.79 -3.75
N LEU A 20 -36.09 -22.77 -3.75
CA LEU A 20 -34.70 -22.88 -4.20
C LEU A 20 -33.78 -23.26 -3.03
N TYR A 21 -32.88 -24.21 -3.27
CA TYR A 21 -31.77 -24.52 -2.36
C TYR A 21 -30.53 -25.00 -3.12
N ALA A 22 -29.35 -24.65 -2.60
CA ALA A 22 -28.10 -25.24 -3.05
C ALA A 22 -28.05 -26.70 -2.59
N SER A 23 -27.85 -27.61 -3.52
CA SER A 23 -27.84 -29.06 -3.23
C SER A 23 -26.43 -29.63 -3.10
N ARG A 24 -25.41 -28.93 -3.67
CA ARG A 24 -24.03 -29.36 -3.66
C ARG A 24 -23.10 -28.20 -4.01
N ILE A 25 -21.97 -28.14 -3.32
CA ILE A 25 -20.81 -27.30 -3.67
C ILE A 25 -19.61 -28.22 -3.80
N ARG A 26 -18.98 -28.25 -4.96
CA ARG A 26 -17.80 -29.06 -5.22
C ARG A 26 -16.60 -28.21 -5.57
N ASN A 27 -15.48 -28.46 -4.91
CA ASN A 27 -14.18 -27.94 -5.32
C ASN A 27 -13.46 -29.02 -6.15
N THR A 28 -13.31 -28.78 -7.46
CA THR A 28 -12.70 -29.73 -8.38
C THR A 28 -11.19 -29.83 -8.24
N ARG A 29 -10.53 -28.86 -7.61
CA ARG A 29 -9.07 -28.85 -7.39
C ARG A 29 -8.64 -29.77 -6.24
N SER A 30 -9.41 -29.76 -5.15
CA SER A 30 -9.15 -30.61 -3.98
C SER A 30 -9.93 -31.91 -4.01
N GLY A 31 -10.97 -32.00 -4.84
CA GLY A 31 -11.92 -33.10 -4.85
C GLY A 31 -12.97 -33.05 -3.74
N MET A 32 -13.03 -31.95 -2.95
CA MET A 32 -13.98 -31.78 -1.86
C MET A 32 -15.41 -31.60 -2.35
N ASP A 33 -16.34 -32.22 -1.66
CA ASP A 33 -17.78 -32.08 -1.86
C ASP A 33 -18.46 -31.66 -0.55
N LEU A 34 -19.05 -30.47 -0.54
CA LEU A 34 -19.88 -29.98 0.54
C LEU A 34 -21.38 -30.09 0.14
N VAL A 35 -22.15 -30.78 0.96
CA VAL A 35 -23.61 -30.80 0.88
C VAL A 35 -24.14 -29.79 1.90
N PRO A 36 -24.68 -28.63 1.48
CA PRO A 36 -25.25 -27.65 2.39
C PRO A 36 -26.34 -28.30 3.27
N ASP A 37 -26.26 -28.06 4.57
CA ASP A 37 -27.19 -28.63 5.53
C ASP A 37 -28.49 -27.84 5.66
N GLY A 38 -29.39 -28.29 6.54
CA GLY A 38 -30.66 -27.66 6.79
C GLY A 38 -30.60 -26.20 7.29
N ASN A 39 -29.44 -25.72 7.73
CA ASN A 39 -29.25 -24.32 8.20
C ASN A 39 -28.79 -23.39 7.08
N SER A 40 -28.43 -23.92 5.91
CA SER A 40 -27.99 -23.13 4.76
C SER A 40 -29.15 -22.44 4.07
N THR A 41 -29.03 -21.15 3.77
CA THR A 41 -30.00 -20.35 2.98
C THR A 41 -29.29 -19.55 1.91
N GLU A 42 -29.97 -19.21 0.82
CA GLU A 42 -29.39 -18.34 -0.19
C GLU A 42 -29.37 -16.86 0.26
N PHE A 43 -30.30 -16.46 1.10
CA PHE A 43 -30.31 -15.18 1.83
C PHE A 43 -31.27 -15.24 3.01
N THR A 44 -31.06 -14.33 3.97
CA THR A 44 -32.02 -14.05 5.06
C THR A 44 -32.06 -12.55 5.32
N PHE A 45 -33.25 -11.96 5.35
CA PHE A 45 -33.50 -10.60 5.78
C PHE A 45 -33.89 -10.59 7.25
N HIS A 46 -33.23 -9.75 8.03
CA HIS A 46 -33.56 -9.47 9.42
C HIS A 46 -34.02 -8.03 9.55
N PHE A 47 -35.12 -7.81 10.23
CA PHE A 47 -35.72 -6.49 10.42
C PHE A 47 -35.47 -5.96 11.84
N THR A 48 -35.51 -4.64 11.98
CA THR A 48 -35.31 -3.98 13.26
C THR A 48 -36.42 -4.28 14.30
N ASP A 49 -37.56 -4.82 13.86
CA ASP A 49 -38.66 -5.29 14.75
C ASP A 49 -38.43 -6.75 15.22
N GLY A 50 -37.34 -7.37 14.85
CA GLY A 50 -36.99 -8.75 15.20
C GLY A 50 -37.64 -9.82 14.32
N THR A 51 -38.39 -9.45 13.29
CA THR A 51 -38.93 -10.41 12.31
C THR A 51 -37.89 -10.73 11.26
N GLU A 52 -38.03 -11.88 10.58
CA GLU A 52 -37.12 -12.31 9.52
C GLU A 52 -37.86 -13.10 8.44
N PHE A 53 -37.27 -13.12 7.23
CA PHE A 53 -37.62 -14.07 6.20
C PHE A 53 -36.39 -14.52 5.40
N SER A 54 -36.49 -15.68 4.78
CA SER A 54 -35.36 -16.23 4.01
C SER A 54 -35.80 -16.87 2.69
N SER A 55 -34.83 -17.21 1.87
CA SER A 55 -35.05 -17.94 0.61
C SER A 55 -35.81 -19.27 0.77
N LYS A 56 -35.78 -19.86 1.96
CA LYS A 56 -36.52 -21.10 2.27
C LYS A 56 -38.03 -20.91 2.41
N GLY A 57 -38.46 -19.72 2.79
CA GLY A 57 -39.86 -19.38 2.96
C GLY A 57 -40.52 -18.81 1.72
N LEU A 58 -39.75 -18.58 0.64
CA LEU A 58 -40.24 -17.93 -0.58
C LEU A 58 -40.13 -18.82 -1.80
N LYS A 59 -41.19 -18.82 -2.64
CA LYS A 59 -41.17 -19.55 -3.91
C LYS A 59 -40.44 -18.70 -4.97
N VAL A 60 -39.73 -19.38 -5.84
CA VAL A 60 -39.18 -18.84 -7.08
C VAL A 60 -40.31 -18.63 -8.08
N THR A 61 -40.50 -17.40 -8.52
CA THR A 61 -41.51 -17.01 -9.53
C THR A 61 -40.94 -16.98 -10.94
N ASP A 62 -39.63 -16.72 -11.09
CA ASP A 62 -38.93 -16.76 -12.38
C ASP A 62 -37.48 -17.29 -12.17
N SER A 63 -37.05 -18.11 -13.14
CA SER A 63 -35.67 -18.60 -13.18
C SER A 63 -35.18 -18.63 -14.61
N ALA A 64 -34.06 -17.99 -14.89
CA ALA A 64 -33.50 -17.87 -16.22
C ALA A 64 -31.99 -17.81 -16.22
N GLU A 65 -31.37 -18.20 -17.32
CA GLU A 65 -30.01 -17.82 -17.63
C GLU A 65 -30.04 -16.57 -18.52
N ARG A 66 -29.45 -15.48 -18.05
CA ARG A 66 -29.39 -14.17 -18.72
C ARG A 66 -27.98 -13.61 -18.65
N ASP A 67 -27.39 -13.25 -19.77
CA ASP A 67 -26.05 -12.66 -19.88
C ASP A 67 -24.98 -13.48 -19.13
N GLY A 68 -25.03 -14.81 -19.23
CA GLY A 68 -24.12 -15.73 -18.55
C GLY A 68 -24.30 -15.80 -17.03
N LYS A 69 -25.45 -15.35 -16.52
CA LYS A 69 -25.80 -15.41 -15.10
C LYS A 69 -27.06 -16.28 -14.89
N LEU A 70 -27.02 -17.11 -13.86
CA LEU A 70 -28.22 -17.71 -13.33
C LEU A 70 -28.98 -16.67 -12.51
N VAL A 71 -30.22 -16.42 -12.83
CA VAL A 71 -31.08 -15.42 -12.19
C VAL A 71 -32.31 -16.11 -11.62
N PHE A 72 -32.60 -15.85 -10.34
CA PHE A 72 -33.80 -16.32 -9.65
C PHE A 72 -34.55 -15.13 -9.06
N THR A 73 -35.85 -15.00 -9.38
CA THR A 73 -36.72 -14.00 -8.75
C THR A 73 -37.69 -14.74 -7.84
N PHE A 74 -37.89 -14.21 -6.64
CA PHE A 74 -38.71 -14.78 -5.60
C PHE A 74 -40.05 -14.05 -5.51
N GLU A 75 -41.07 -14.72 -4.96
CA GLU A 75 -42.33 -14.09 -4.63
C GLU A 75 -42.14 -12.94 -3.67
N GLU A 76 -43.04 -11.98 -3.74
CA GLU A 76 -43.01 -10.80 -2.86
C GLU A 76 -43.34 -11.19 -1.42
N PHE A 77 -42.60 -10.63 -0.47
CA PHE A 77 -42.87 -10.71 0.95
C PHE A 77 -42.90 -9.30 1.57
N GLU A 78 -44.04 -8.89 2.11
CA GLU A 78 -44.26 -7.58 2.78
C GLU A 78 -43.70 -6.39 1.97
N GLY A 79 -43.96 -6.36 0.68
CA GLY A 79 -43.50 -5.30 -0.22
C GLY A 79 -42.04 -5.42 -0.69
N ILE A 80 -41.37 -6.53 -0.40
CA ILE A 80 -39.97 -6.78 -0.83
C ILE A 80 -39.95 -7.89 -1.85
N THR A 81 -39.45 -7.59 -3.05
CA THR A 81 -39.21 -8.59 -4.12
C THR A 81 -37.70 -8.76 -4.28
N VAL A 82 -37.22 -10.01 -4.14
CA VAL A 82 -35.77 -10.35 -4.20
C VAL A 82 -35.44 -11.00 -5.54
N THR A 83 -34.29 -10.58 -6.09
CA THR A 83 -33.67 -11.20 -7.26
C THR A 83 -32.22 -11.59 -6.91
N MET A 84 -31.89 -12.88 -7.04
CA MET A 84 -30.54 -13.42 -6.87
C MET A 84 -29.90 -13.64 -8.23
N ARG A 85 -28.63 -13.26 -8.36
CA ARG A 85 -27.80 -13.49 -9.54
C ARG A 85 -26.55 -14.24 -9.16
N TYR A 86 -26.20 -15.27 -9.95
CA TYR A 86 -25.00 -16.08 -9.77
C TYR A 86 -24.21 -16.11 -11.06
N TRP A 87 -22.90 -15.96 -11.01
CA TRP A 87 -22.03 -16.01 -12.20
C TRP A 87 -20.61 -16.45 -11.83
N VAL A 88 -19.86 -16.86 -12.84
CA VAL A 88 -18.43 -17.13 -12.72
C VAL A 88 -17.66 -15.81 -12.66
N GLY A 89 -16.75 -15.66 -11.69
CA GLY A 89 -15.89 -14.48 -11.61
C GLY A 89 -15.03 -14.30 -12.86
N ARG A 90 -14.61 -13.08 -13.14
CA ARG A 90 -13.76 -12.78 -14.30
C ARG A 90 -12.40 -13.47 -14.26
N ASP A 91 -11.95 -13.91 -13.08
CA ASP A 91 -10.76 -14.75 -12.89
C ASP A 91 -10.94 -16.19 -13.42
N GLY A 92 -12.16 -16.56 -13.81
CA GLY A 92 -12.54 -17.89 -14.29
C GLY A 92 -12.55 -18.99 -13.21
N ASN A 93 -12.21 -18.67 -11.95
CA ASN A 93 -12.01 -19.65 -10.88
C ASN A 93 -13.03 -19.53 -9.75
N THR A 94 -13.50 -18.32 -9.47
CA THR A 94 -14.43 -18.04 -8.37
C THR A 94 -15.88 -18.08 -8.85
N LEU A 95 -16.80 -18.29 -7.92
CA LEU A 95 -18.23 -18.11 -8.11
C LEU A 95 -18.69 -16.89 -7.32
N LYS A 96 -19.50 -16.06 -7.96
CA LYS A 96 -20.09 -14.86 -7.37
C LYS A 96 -21.58 -14.95 -7.24
N LYS A 97 -22.08 -14.27 -6.23
CA LYS A 97 -23.51 -14.15 -5.96
C LYS A 97 -23.83 -12.71 -5.58
N GLN A 98 -24.92 -12.17 -6.10
CA GLN A 98 -25.39 -10.82 -5.78
C GLN A 98 -26.89 -10.81 -5.55
N LEU A 99 -27.28 -10.21 -4.45
CA LEU A 99 -28.66 -9.95 -4.09
C LEU A 99 -29.04 -8.55 -4.54
N GLN A 100 -30.19 -8.46 -5.23
CA GLN A 100 -30.89 -7.21 -5.50
C GLN A 100 -32.31 -7.34 -4.99
N PHE A 101 -32.86 -6.27 -4.41
CA PHE A 101 -34.26 -6.25 -4.02
C PHE A 101 -34.93 -4.92 -4.38
N ILE A 102 -36.25 -4.95 -4.47
CA ILE A 102 -37.12 -3.78 -4.62
C ILE A 102 -38.01 -3.75 -3.39
N GLN A 103 -37.98 -2.65 -2.62
CA GLN A 103 -38.89 -2.41 -1.51
C GLN A 103 -39.89 -1.34 -1.90
N THR A 104 -41.18 -1.65 -1.73
CA THR A 104 -42.32 -0.78 -2.12
C THR A 104 -43.02 -0.17 -0.90
N THR A 105 -42.75 -0.67 0.32
CA THR A 105 -43.32 -0.20 1.58
C THR A 105 -42.23 0.31 2.52
N GLU A 106 -42.55 1.28 3.37
CA GLU A 106 -41.61 1.85 4.36
C GLU A 106 -41.81 1.27 5.77
N ASP A 107 -42.79 0.41 5.95
CA ASP A 107 -43.20 -0.10 7.25
C ASP A 107 -42.17 -1.04 7.91
N LYS A 108 -41.26 -1.61 7.08
CA LYS A 108 -40.20 -2.51 7.51
C LYS A 108 -38.83 -1.90 7.28
N VAL A 109 -38.05 -1.76 8.35
CA VAL A 109 -36.64 -1.34 8.28
C VAL A 109 -35.75 -2.57 8.37
N ILE A 110 -34.93 -2.79 7.35
CA ILE A 110 -33.97 -3.90 7.32
C ILE A 110 -32.85 -3.59 8.28
N ASP A 111 -32.62 -4.46 9.27
CA ASP A 111 -31.44 -4.42 10.16
C ASP A 111 -30.20 -4.85 9.38
N TYR A 112 -30.15 -6.11 8.98
CA TYR A 112 -29.11 -6.64 8.10
C TYR A 112 -29.65 -7.71 7.17
N ILE A 113 -28.88 -8.02 6.14
CA ILE A 113 -29.12 -9.11 5.21
C ILE A 113 -27.97 -10.10 5.32
N ALA A 114 -28.25 -11.36 5.65
CA ALA A 114 -27.29 -12.44 5.47
C ALA A 114 -27.23 -12.77 3.96
N LEU A 115 -26.22 -12.27 3.30
CA LEU A 115 -26.02 -12.42 1.84
C LEU A 115 -25.55 -13.82 1.45
N GLU A 116 -24.89 -14.52 2.33
CA GLU A 116 -24.49 -15.92 2.25
C GLU A 116 -24.68 -16.56 3.61
N GLN A 117 -25.21 -17.78 3.64
CA GLN A 117 -25.39 -18.55 4.86
C GLN A 117 -25.21 -20.04 4.57
N ILE A 118 -24.12 -20.60 5.10
CA ILE A 118 -23.71 -22.00 4.88
C ILE A 118 -23.56 -22.70 6.23
N GLY A 119 -24.35 -23.74 6.46
CA GLY A 119 -24.19 -24.64 7.60
C GLY A 119 -22.94 -25.51 7.44
N ILE A 120 -22.21 -25.74 8.53
CA ILE A 120 -20.91 -26.43 8.52
C ILE A 120 -20.97 -27.85 9.09
N ILE A 121 -22.14 -28.39 9.38
CA ILE A 121 -22.26 -29.72 10.01
C ILE A 121 -21.63 -30.85 9.18
N ASN A 122 -21.55 -30.65 7.87
CA ASN A 122 -20.96 -31.61 6.92
C ASN A 122 -19.52 -31.27 6.52
N SER A 123 -18.88 -30.29 7.18
CA SER A 123 -17.47 -29.92 6.90
C SER A 123 -16.51 -30.62 7.85
N GLU A 124 -15.27 -30.84 7.40
CA GLU A 124 -14.18 -31.41 8.20
C GLU A 124 -13.41 -30.32 8.95
N THR A 125 -13.18 -29.20 8.30
CA THR A 125 -12.40 -28.08 8.86
C THR A 125 -13.10 -26.74 8.59
N HIS A 126 -12.93 -25.80 9.50
CA HIS A 126 -13.42 -24.45 9.32
C HIS A 126 -12.57 -23.43 10.08
N PHE A 127 -12.61 -22.19 9.60
CA PHE A 127 -11.91 -21.07 10.21
C PHE A 127 -12.71 -19.77 10.01
N SER A 128 -12.81 -18.98 11.05
CA SER A 128 -13.10 -17.56 11.01
C SER A 128 -12.40 -16.87 12.18
N ILE A 129 -12.22 -15.55 12.10
CA ILE A 129 -11.68 -14.79 13.24
C ILE A 129 -12.65 -14.96 14.43
N PRO A 130 -12.16 -15.35 15.63
CA PRO A 130 -12.97 -15.51 16.83
C PRO A 130 -13.60 -14.19 17.30
N ASP A 131 -14.75 -14.24 17.93
CA ASP A 131 -15.49 -13.07 18.43
C ASP A 131 -14.82 -12.39 19.62
N ASP A 132 -14.06 -13.14 20.41
CA ASP A 132 -13.43 -12.75 21.67
C ASP A 132 -11.97 -12.31 21.53
N VAL A 133 -11.49 -12.16 20.31
CA VAL A 133 -10.12 -11.67 20.09
C VAL A 133 -10.06 -10.20 20.47
N GLU A 134 -9.48 -9.91 21.63
CA GLU A 134 -9.07 -8.55 21.97
C GLU A 134 -8.09 -8.06 20.91
N THR A 135 -8.42 -6.95 20.27
CA THR A 135 -7.52 -6.31 19.33
C THR A 135 -6.70 -5.24 20.04
N SER A 136 -5.40 -5.21 19.86
CA SER A 136 -4.55 -4.09 20.27
C SER A 136 -4.73 -2.86 19.37
N MET A 137 -5.66 -2.95 18.42
CA MET A 137 -5.96 -1.86 17.48
C MET A 137 -6.63 -0.69 18.20
N GLN A 138 -6.37 0.51 17.74
CA GLN A 138 -6.94 1.73 18.32
C GLN A 138 -8.40 1.98 17.87
N ILE A 139 -9.09 0.97 17.34
CA ILE A 139 -10.51 1.00 16.96
C ILE A 139 -11.29 -0.02 17.77
N PRO A 140 -12.63 0.11 17.88
CA PRO A 140 -13.45 -0.90 18.54
C PRO A 140 -13.25 -2.29 17.97
N ASP A 141 -13.15 -3.31 18.82
CA ASP A 141 -12.86 -4.69 18.42
C ASP A 141 -13.85 -5.22 17.37
N ALA A 142 -15.13 -4.91 17.52
CA ALA A 142 -16.17 -5.27 16.55
C ALA A 142 -15.93 -4.68 15.15
N MET A 143 -15.18 -3.57 15.04
CA MET A 143 -14.81 -3.02 13.74
C MET A 143 -13.54 -3.66 13.18
N ALA A 144 -12.61 -4.08 14.02
CA ALA A 144 -11.30 -4.57 13.63
C ALA A 144 -11.38 -5.85 12.77
N ILE A 145 -12.39 -6.67 12.97
CA ILE A 145 -12.59 -7.95 12.29
C ILE A 145 -13.47 -7.88 11.03
N LEU A 146 -14.03 -6.70 10.72
CA LEU A 146 -14.93 -6.56 9.57
C LEU A 146 -14.22 -6.83 8.25
N GLY A 147 -14.93 -7.45 7.32
CA GLY A 147 -14.46 -7.78 5.99
C GLY A 147 -13.46 -8.94 5.93
N GLN A 148 -13.16 -9.61 7.06
CA GLN A 148 -12.34 -10.81 7.04
C GLN A 148 -13.09 -11.97 6.35
N PRO A 149 -12.41 -12.86 5.60
CA PRO A 149 -13.05 -14.04 5.05
C PRO A 149 -13.33 -15.08 6.13
N PHE A 150 -14.20 -16.05 5.82
CA PHE A 150 -14.21 -17.31 6.53
C PHE A 150 -13.94 -18.49 5.58
N TYR A 151 -13.43 -19.58 6.13
CA TYR A 151 -13.06 -20.77 5.37
C TYR A 151 -13.87 -21.98 5.83
N ILE A 152 -14.29 -22.82 4.87
CA ILE A 152 -14.93 -24.12 5.12
C ILE A 152 -14.22 -25.13 4.24
N ASP A 153 -13.54 -26.11 4.83
CA ASP A 153 -12.68 -27.08 4.15
C ASP A 153 -11.70 -26.38 3.20
N SER A 154 -11.76 -26.69 1.91
CA SER A 154 -10.92 -26.07 0.89
C SER A 154 -11.56 -24.84 0.20
N LEU A 155 -12.58 -24.24 0.81
CA LEU A 155 -13.29 -23.06 0.27
C LEU A 155 -13.04 -21.83 1.11
N PHE A 156 -12.90 -20.67 0.45
CA PHE A 156 -13.02 -19.37 1.10
C PHE A 156 -14.33 -18.68 0.69
N PHE A 157 -14.87 -17.90 1.63
CA PHE A 157 -16.06 -17.06 1.45
C PHE A 157 -15.78 -15.63 1.90
N GLY A 158 -16.33 -14.65 1.21
CA GLY A 158 -16.25 -13.24 1.58
C GLY A 158 -17.21 -12.38 0.78
N CYS A 159 -17.12 -11.08 0.96
CA CYS A 159 -17.90 -10.09 0.25
C CYS A 159 -17.01 -8.98 -0.28
N GLU A 160 -17.24 -8.51 -1.51
CA GLU A 160 -16.47 -7.43 -2.13
C GLU A 160 -16.81 -6.05 -1.54
N PHE A 161 -16.96 -6.02 -0.23
CA PHE A 161 -17.17 -4.82 0.57
C PHE A 161 -16.37 -4.93 1.88
N PRO A 162 -15.60 -3.90 2.28
CA PRO A 162 -14.65 -4.04 3.38
C PRO A 162 -15.26 -4.11 4.78
N ALA A 163 -16.54 -3.85 4.95
CA ALA A 163 -17.17 -3.75 6.25
C ALA A 163 -18.36 -4.71 6.46
N THR A 164 -18.40 -5.84 5.74
CA THR A 164 -19.34 -6.92 6.08
C THR A 164 -18.84 -7.67 7.32
N ASP A 165 -19.78 -8.15 8.12
CA ASP A 165 -19.50 -9.03 9.24
C ASP A 165 -19.56 -10.49 8.76
N ASN A 166 -18.38 -11.11 8.58
CA ASN A 166 -18.26 -12.44 7.99
C ASN A 166 -17.67 -13.40 9.03
N ARG A 167 -18.50 -14.27 9.58
CA ARG A 167 -18.07 -15.17 10.65
C ARG A 167 -18.77 -16.53 10.60
N ILE A 168 -18.16 -17.50 11.26
CA ILE A 168 -18.78 -18.78 11.58
C ILE A 168 -19.21 -18.74 13.04
N GLN A 169 -20.51 -18.74 13.26
CA GLN A 169 -21.12 -18.72 14.59
C GLN A 169 -22.22 -19.78 14.66
N TYR A 170 -22.32 -20.49 15.77
CA TYR A 170 -23.35 -21.51 16.01
C TYR A 170 -23.47 -22.55 14.90
N GLY A 171 -22.34 -22.91 14.28
CA GLY A 171 -22.32 -23.90 13.20
C GLY A 171 -22.72 -23.38 11.84
N ILE A 172 -22.76 -22.06 11.64
CA ILE A 172 -23.19 -21.41 10.40
C ILE A 172 -22.16 -20.35 10.01
N GLY A 173 -21.62 -20.42 8.80
CA GLY A 173 -20.85 -19.36 8.15
C GLY A 173 -21.79 -18.34 7.50
N GLN A 174 -21.67 -17.08 7.87
CA GLN A 174 -22.53 -16.00 7.39
C GLN A 174 -21.74 -14.82 6.87
N VAL A 175 -22.29 -14.13 5.86
CA VAL A 175 -21.87 -12.81 5.40
C VAL A 175 -23.00 -11.84 5.67
N LYS A 176 -22.86 -10.96 6.66
CA LYS A 176 -23.89 -9.98 7.04
C LYS A 176 -23.57 -8.60 6.48
N TYR A 177 -24.56 -7.99 5.84
CA TYR A 177 -24.51 -6.61 5.34
C TYR A 177 -25.59 -5.78 6.05
N TYR A 178 -25.20 -4.74 6.77
CA TYR A 178 -26.09 -3.90 7.56
C TYR A 178 -26.69 -2.77 6.73
N VAL A 179 -28.00 -2.48 6.91
CA VAL A 179 -28.75 -1.47 6.15
C VAL A 179 -29.22 -0.34 7.06
N GLY A 180 -30.15 -0.62 7.99
CA GLY A 180 -30.56 0.28 9.08
C GLY A 180 -31.41 1.50 8.70
N HIS A 181 -31.89 1.58 7.48
CA HIS A 181 -32.77 2.65 7.02
C HIS A 181 -33.83 2.11 6.05
N PRO A 182 -34.98 2.80 5.90
CA PRO A 182 -35.95 2.46 4.87
C PRO A 182 -35.32 2.56 3.48
N VAL A 183 -35.47 1.51 2.68
CA VAL A 183 -35.02 1.50 1.30
C VAL A 183 -36.18 1.88 0.39
N HIS A 184 -35.97 2.85 -0.48
CA HIS A 184 -36.97 3.27 -1.46
C HIS A 184 -36.62 2.74 -2.84
N GLY A 185 -37.42 1.81 -3.35
CA GLY A 185 -37.22 1.24 -4.67
C GLY A 185 -36.14 0.17 -4.70
N ARG A 186 -35.24 0.25 -5.69
CA ARG A 186 -34.25 -0.80 -5.97
C ARG A 186 -32.97 -0.61 -5.17
N PHE A 187 -32.54 -1.68 -4.50
CA PHE A 187 -31.26 -1.75 -3.81
C PHE A 187 -30.43 -2.95 -4.31
N THR A 188 -29.15 -2.76 -4.50
CA THR A 188 -28.23 -3.82 -4.94
C THR A 188 -27.14 -3.98 -3.90
N CYS A 189 -27.07 -5.14 -3.28
CA CYS A 189 -26.03 -5.45 -2.29
C CYS A 189 -24.66 -5.68 -2.96
N PRO A 190 -23.55 -5.54 -2.24
CA PRO A 190 -22.25 -6.00 -2.70
C PRO A 190 -22.28 -7.49 -3.05
N ALA A 191 -21.41 -7.89 -3.98
CA ALA A 191 -21.32 -9.29 -4.38
C ALA A 191 -20.56 -10.12 -3.33
N THR A 192 -21.09 -11.27 -2.96
CA THR A 192 -20.33 -12.30 -2.26
C THR A 192 -19.52 -13.11 -3.23
N VAL A 193 -18.42 -13.66 -2.76
CA VAL A 193 -17.50 -14.49 -3.55
C VAL A 193 -17.18 -15.78 -2.79
N MET A 194 -17.08 -16.87 -3.53
CA MET A 194 -16.60 -18.16 -3.07
C MET A 194 -15.47 -18.61 -4.00
N GLY A 195 -14.37 -19.09 -3.46
CA GLY A 195 -13.26 -19.65 -4.22
C GLY A 195 -12.74 -20.94 -3.63
N GLY A 196 -11.97 -21.72 -4.42
CA GLY A 196 -11.49 -23.04 -4.07
C GLY A 196 -9.95 -23.14 -4.08
N ALA A 197 -9.40 -23.75 -3.03
CA ALA A 197 -8.00 -24.08 -2.88
C ALA A 197 -7.69 -25.51 -3.34
N THR A 198 -6.41 -25.88 -3.41
CA THR A 198 -5.93 -27.24 -3.75
C THR A 198 -6.03 -28.23 -2.59
N GLY A 199 -6.16 -27.74 -1.37
CA GLY A 199 -6.29 -28.52 -0.15
C GLY A 199 -7.01 -27.71 0.94
N ASN A 200 -7.12 -28.26 2.14
CA ASN A 200 -7.86 -27.69 3.27
C ASN A 200 -6.96 -27.15 4.39
N THR A 201 -5.64 -27.10 4.19
CA THR A 201 -4.76 -26.43 5.16
C THR A 201 -4.94 -24.93 5.12
N MET A 202 -4.73 -24.27 6.25
CA MET A 202 -4.83 -22.81 6.36
C MET A 202 -4.02 -22.08 5.28
N ALA A 203 -2.78 -22.51 5.05
CA ALA A 203 -1.89 -21.91 4.06
C ALA A 203 -2.41 -22.05 2.60
N GLU A 204 -3.01 -23.20 2.27
CA GLU A 204 -3.56 -23.43 0.93
C GLU A 204 -4.79 -22.58 0.67
N VAL A 205 -5.72 -22.52 1.66
CA VAL A 205 -6.96 -21.72 1.50
C VAL A 205 -6.65 -20.24 1.53
N GLN A 206 -5.77 -19.78 2.44
CA GLN A 206 -5.28 -18.39 2.48
C GLN A 206 -4.57 -18.01 1.17
N GLY A 207 -3.73 -18.90 0.63
CA GLY A 207 -3.06 -18.67 -0.65
C GLY A 207 -4.02 -18.51 -1.83
N ALA A 208 -5.09 -19.31 -1.88
CA ALA A 208 -6.15 -19.16 -2.88
C ALA A 208 -6.93 -17.86 -2.70
N PHE A 209 -7.23 -17.50 -1.46
CA PHE A 209 -7.88 -16.22 -1.13
C PHE A 209 -7.01 -15.02 -1.52
N PHE A 210 -5.73 -15.01 -1.16
CA PHE A 210 -4.80 -13.92 -1.51
C PHE A 210 -4.58 -13.80 -3.02
N ALA A 211 -4.57 -14.91 -3.75
CA ALA A 211 -4.53 -14.87 -5.22
C ALA A 211 -5.77 -14.19 -5.82
N TYR A 212 -6.94 -14.41 -5.23
CA TYR A 212 -8.16 -13.71 -5.61
C TYR A 212 -8.09 -12.21 -5.25
N ILE A 213 -7.67 -11.88 -4.06
CA ILE A 213 -7.47 -10.48 -3.63
C ILE A 213 -6.48 -9.77 -4.56
N GLU A 214 -5.36 -10.40 -4.93
CA GLU A 214 -4.41 -9.81 -5.89
C GLU A 214 -5.07 -9.55 -7.27
N TYR A 215 -5.92 -10.46 -7.73
CA TYR A 215 -6.62 -10.32 -9.00
C TYR A 215 -7.58 -9.12 -9.06
N ILE A 216 -8.30 -8.84 -7.95
CA ILE A 216 -9.26 -7.73 -7.88
C ILE A 216 -8.65 -6.42 -7.41
N SER A 217 -7.44 -6.44 -6.88
CA SER A 217 -6.78 -5.28 -6.28
C SER A 217 -6.36 -4.24 -7.31
N THR A 218 -6.30 -2.99 -6.87
CA THR A 218 -5.57 -1.96 -7.60
C THR A 218 -4.11 -2.37 -7.75
N LYS A 219 -3.51 -2.03 -8.91
CA LYS A 219 -2.12 -2.38 -9.16
C LYS A 219 -1.20 -1.72 -8.13
N SER A 220 -0.44 -2.53 -7.40
CA SER A 220 0.50 -2.11 -6.36
C SER A 220 1.85 -2.76 -6.62
N ASP A 221 2.65 -2.11 -7.50
CA ASP A 221 4.01 -2.53 -7.82
C ASP A 221 4.99 -2.08 -6.72
N PHE A 222 6.23 -2.51 -6.82
CA PHE A 222 7.31 -2.05 -5.95
C PHE A 222 7.47 -0.53 -6.06
N ARG A 223 7.40 0.15 -4.91
CA ARG A 223 7.42 1.62 -4.81
C ARG A 223 8.34 2.08 -3.71
N VAL A 224 9.12 3.11 -3.99
CA VAL A 224 10.00 3.77 -3.02
C VAL A 224 9.79 5.27 -3.10
N GLN A 225 9.55 5.93 -1.97
CA GLN A 225 9.35 7.38 -1.91
C GLN A 225 9.91 7.98 -0.63
N TYR A 226 10.14 9.29 -0.64
CA TYR A 226 10.52 10.07 0.55
C TYR A 226 9.29 10.69 1.21
N ASN A 227 9.31 10.77 2.55
CA ASN A 227 8.27 11.47 3.31
C ASN A 227 8.92 12.38 4.37
N SER A 228 8.41 13.60 4.50
CA SER A 228 8.98 14.64 5.36
C SER A 228 8.70 14.49 6.87
N TRP A 229 7.88 13.51 7.32
CA TRP A 229 7.40 13.46 8.69
C TRP A 229 8.54 13.39 9.72
N TYR A 230 9.34 12.35 9.69
CA TYR A 230 10.44 12.19 10.66
C TYR A 230 11.66 13.06 10.39
N ASP A 231 11.71 13.74 9.26
CA ASP A 231 12.71 14.76 8.98
C ASP A 231 12.39 16.08 9.71
N HIS A 232 11.15 16.56 9.61
CA HIS A 232 10.75 17.88 10.08
C HIS A 232 9.52 17.89 11.01
N MET A 233 8.71 16.85 11.05
CA MET A 233 7.37 16.84 11.68
C MET A 233 6.54 18.05 11.23
N LEU A 234 5.85 18.72 12.14
CA LEU A 234 5.02 19.89 11.82
C LEU A 234 5.81 21.15 11.42
N ASP A 235 7.14 21.12 11.57
CA ASP A 235 8.00 22.29 11.34
C ASP A 235 8.49 22.38 9.88
N ILE A 236 7.60 22.04 8.95
CA ILE A 236 7.83 22.17 7.50
C ILE A 236 7.48 23.58 7.02
N ASP A 237 8.22 24.04 6.02
CA ASP A 237 7.93 25.21 5.19
C ASP A 237 8.46 24.96 3.76
N ALA A 238 8.16 25.85 2.81
CA ALA A 238 8.58 25.68 1.43
C ALA A 238 10.10 25.50 1.31
N ASP A 239 10.89 26.28 2.05
CA ASP A 239 12.35 26.29 1.95
C ASP A 239 12.95 24.94 2.44
N ASN A 240 12.54 24.45 3.62
CA ASN A 240 13.13 23.23 4.16
C ASN A 240 12.66 21.97 3.41
N ILE A 241 11.44 21.97 2.88
CA ILE A 241 10.93 20.88 2.04
C ILE A 241 11.72 20.79 0.74
N GLU A 242 11.88 21.91 0.02
CA GLU A 242 12.64 21.93 -1.23
C GLU A 242 14.10 21.51 -1.00
N ARG A 243 14.70 21.96 0.08
CA ARG A 243 16.06 21.57 0.44
C ARG A 243 16.15 20.05 0.68
N SER A 244 15.25 19.47 1.47
CA SER A 244 15.26 18.04 1.72
C SER A 244 15.11 17.24 0.42
N PHE A 245 14.24 17.66 -0.50
CA PHE A 245 14.07 16.98 -1.78
C PHE A 245 15.36 16.98 -2.60
N TYR A 246 16.07 18.12 -2.69
CA TYR A 246 17.36 18.19 -3.40
C TYR A 246 18.43 17.30 -2.73
N GLU A 247 18.59 17.39 -1.42
CA GLU A 247 19.64 16.68 -0.68
C GLU A 247 19.43 15.15 -0.73
N ILE A 248 18.18 14.69 -0.57
CA ILE A 248 17.85 13.25 -0.65
C ILE A 248 18.08 12.75 -2.09
N GLU A 249 17.59 13.47 -3.10
CA GLU A 249 17.80 13.09 -4.49
C GLU A 249 19.30 13.06 -4.85
N GLN A 250 20.09 14.01 -4.39
CA GLN A 250 21.53 14.04 -4.64
C GLN A 250 22.22 12.82 -4.04
N GLY A 251 21.93 12.49 -2.77
CA GLY A 251 22.49 11.32 -2.11
C GLY A 251 22.16 10.01 -2.81
N LEU A 252 20.93 9.87 -3.31
CA LEU A 252 20.49 8.70 -4.07
C LEU A 252 21.16 8.64 -5.47
N SER A 253 21.19 9.76 -6.19
CA SER A 253 21.77 9.85 -7.54
C SER A 253 23.26 9.52 -7.55
N ASP A 254 24.02 10.02 -6.57
CA ASP A 254 25.47 9.77 -6.44
C ASP A 254 25.81 8.30 -6.15
N HIS A 255 24.82 7.55 -5.62
CA HIS A 255 25.00 6.14 -5.29
C HIS A 255 24.24 5.18 -6.23
N GLY A 256 23.79 5.70 -7.38
CA GLY A 256 23.22 4.89 -8.45
C GLY A 256 21.77 4.43 -8.21
N VAL A 257 21.03 5.09 -7.31
CA VAL A 257 19.60 4.82 -7.09
C VAL A 257 18.79 5.62 -8.13
N PRO A 258 17.87 5.00 -8.88
CA PRO A 258 16.93 5.73 -9.74
C PRO A 258 16.12 6.77 -8.96
N PRO A 259 15.55 7.78 -9.64
CA PRO A 259 14.63 8.73 -9.01
C PRO A 259 13.56 7.98 -8.22
N LEU A 260 13.20 8.54 -7.07
CA LEU A 260 12.10 8.00 -6.25
C LEU A 260 10.78 8.09 -7.01
N ASP A 261 9.85 7.21 -6.69
CA ASP A 261 8.50 7.25 -7.27
C ASP A 261 7.73 8.50 -6.84
N ALA A 262 7.99 9.02 -5.64
CA ALA A 262 7.43 10.29 -5.19
C ALA A 262 8.27 10.95 -4.07
N TYR A 263 8.07 12.27 -3.93
CA TYR A 263 8.41 13.04 -2.73
C TYR A 263 7.11 13.52 -2.09
N VAL A 264 6.98 13.33 -0.77
CA VAL A 264 5.72 13.54 -0.04
C VAL A 264 5.88 14.62 1.02
N ILE A 265 4.99 15.60 0.98
CA ILE A 265 4.79 16.54 2.09
C ILE A 265 3.81 15.91 3.08
N ASP A 266 4.27 15.67 4.31
CA ASP A 266 3.45 15.18 5.43
C ASP A 266 2.73 16.34 6.14
N ASP A 267 2.14 16.12 7.35
CA ASP A 267 1.41 17.15 8.10
C ASP A 267 2.26 18.40 8.39
N GLY A 268 1.60 19.55 8.43
CA GLY A 268 2.22 20.86 8.67
C GLY A 268 1.94 21.91 7.59
N TRP A 269 1.39 21.52 6.46
CA TRP A 269 0.98 22.41 5.37
C TRP A 269 -0.39 23.04 5.59
N ASN A 270 -1.28 22.38 6.37
CA ASN A 270 -2.66 22.80 6.56
C ASN A 270 -2.79 23.99 7.51
N ASN A 271 -3.76 24.84 7.23
CA ASN A 271 -4.18 25.92 8.11
C ASN A 271 -5.30 25.46 9.06
N TYR A 272 -4.95 24.84 10.17
CA TYR A 272 -5.90 24.38 11.19
C TYR A 272 -6.76 25.50 11.85
N LYS A 273 -6.58 26.77 11.43
CA LYS A 273 -7.42 27.89 11.85
C LYS A 273 -8.53 28.21 10.86
N ALA A 274 -8.50 27.66 9.67
CA ALA A 274 -9.52 27.84 8.65
C ALA A 274 -10.80 27.00 8.95
N PRO A 275 -11.93 27.30 8.29
CA PRO A 275 -13.17 26.52 8.46
C PRO A 275 -13.18 25.21 7.64
N PHE A 276 -12.15 24.98 6.82
CA PHE A 276 -11.92 23.78 6.02
C PHE A 276 -10.45 23.66 5.66
N TRP A 277 -10.06 22.55 5.04
CA TRP A 277 -8.71 22.30 4.55
C TRP A 277 -8.23 23.45 3.66
N SER A 278 -7.05 23.97 3.93
CA SER A 278 -6.47 25.09 3.19
C SER A 278 -4.98 25.23 3.50
N PHE A 279 -4.24 25.86 2.57
CA PHE A 279 -2.81 26.04 2.74
C PHE A 279 -2.51 27.13 3.77
N ASN A 280 -1.49 26.91 4.59
CA ASN A 280 -1.02 27.91 5.52
C ASN A 280 0.07 28.80 4.87
N LYS A 281 0.41 29.88 5.55
CA LYS A 281 1.34 30.89 5.03
C LYS A 281 2.82 30.46 4.97
N LYS A 282 3.17 29.26 5.46
CA LYS A 282 4.51 28.68 5.30
C LYS A 282 4.75 28.20 3.86
N PHE A 283 3.68 28.08 3.09
CA PHE A 283 3.67 27.74 1.68
C PHE A 283 3.03 28.87 0.88
N PRO A 284 3.78 29.95 0.56
CA PRO A 284 3.22 31.16 -0.02
C PRO A 284 2.65 30.95 -1.44
N ASN A 285 3.23 30.04 -2.22
CA ASN A 285 2.74 29.61 -3.54
C ASN A 285 1.93 28.31 -3.45
N LYS A 286 1.32 28.04 -2.29
CA LYS A 286 0.71 26.75 -1.97
C LYS A 286 1.74 25.61 -2.14
N LEU A 287 1.44 24.60 -2.95
CA LEU A 287 2.32 23.45 -3.18
C LEU A 287 3.00 23.47 -4.56
N THR A 288 2.84 24.56 -5.34
CA THR A 288 3.37 24.65 -6.71
C THR A 288 4.87 24.41 -6.75
N ASP A 289 5.63 25.10 -5.88
CA ASP A 289 7.10 25.03 -5.90
C ASP A 289 7.60 23.59 -5.63
N ALA A 290 7.01 22.91 -4.65
CA ALA A 290 7.36 21.53 -4.32
C ALA A 290 6.97 20.54 -5.44
N SER A 291 5.80 20.71 -6.04
CA SER A 291 5.36 19.89 -7.18
C SER A 291 6.28 20.07 -8.40
N ASP A 292 6.56 21.32 -8.78
CA ASP A 292 7.46 21.63 -9.90
C ASP A 292 8.86 21.06 -9.68
N GLN A 293 9.34 21.12 -8.44
CA GLN A 293 10.62 20.52 -8.08
C GLN A 293 10.61 19.01 -8.26
N CYS A 294 9.58 18.30 -7.79
CA CYS A 294 9.47 16.86 -7.97
C CYS A 294 9.57 16.47 -9.45
N HIS A 295 8.88 17.20 -10.32
CA HIS A 295 8.94 16.96 -11.75
C HIS A 295 10.35 17.22 -12.33
N LYS A 296 11.03 18.29 -11.90
CA LYS A 296 12.40 18.57 -12.31
C LYS A 296 13.39 17.50 -11.83
N LEU A 297 13.10 16.83 -10.72
CA LEU A 297 13.89 15.69 -10.22
C LEU A 297 13.55 14.37 -10.92
N GLY A 298 12.53 14.32 -11.77
CA GLY A 298 12.07 13.10 -12.44
C GLY A 298 11.19 12.21 -11.59
N SER A 299 10.56 12.76 -10.56
CA SER A 299 9.69 12.09 -9.60
C SER A 299 8.27 12.65 -9.62
N THR A 300 7.34 12.00 -8.94
CA THR A 300 5.99 12.51 -8.76
C THR A 300 5.83 13.20 -7.40
N PHE A 301 4.75 13.93 -7.22
CA PHE A 301 4.44 14.65 -5.99
C PHE A 301 3.38 13.91 -5.17
N GLY A 302 3.52 13.89 -3.85
CA GLY A 302 2.60 13.28 -2.90
C GLY A 302 2.23 14.20 -1.74
N LEU A 303 1.05 13.96 -1.17
CA LEU A 303 0.50 14.75 -0.09
C LEU A 303 -0.10 13.88 1.01
N TRP A 304 0.14 14.27 2.25
CA TRP A 304 -0.55 13.79 3.43
C TRP A 304 -1.83 14.61 3.69
N LEU A 305 -2.89 13.92 4.13
CA LEU A 305 -4.08 14.54 4.68
C LEU A 305 -4.67 13.64 5.78
N GLY A 306 -5.04 14.23 6.91
CA GLY A 306 -5.68 13.50 8.02
C GLY A 306 -7.20 13.60 7.99
N PRO A 307 -7.95 12.62 7.42
CA PRO A 307 -9.40 12.69 7.25
C PRO A 307 -10.19 13.14 8.49
N ARG A 308 -9.78 12.70 9.68
CA ARG A 308 -10.39 13.07 10.97
C ARG A 308 -9.94 14.44 11.51
N GLY A 309 -9.08 15.17 10.80
CA GLY A 309 -8.57 16.48 11.21
C GLY A 309 -7.15 16.47 11.80
N GLY A 310 -6.37 15.40 11.53
CA GLY A 310 -4.99 15.24 11.98
C GLY A 310 -4.87 14.69 13.42
N TYR A 311 -3.65 14.79 13.97
CA TYR A 311 -3.27 14.18 15.26
C TYR A 311 -2.82 15.21 16.32
N THR A 312 -2.95 16.48 16.04
CA THR A 312 -2.46 17.54 16.93
C THR A 312 -3.50 17.90 17.99
N VAL A 313 -3.05 18.62 19.02
CA VAL A 313 -3.98 19.25 20.01
C VAL A 313 -4.94 20.25 19.35
N ALA A 314 -4.73 20.59 18.08
CA ALA A 314 -5.62 21.44 17.30
C ALA A 314 -6.81 20.66 16.69
N THR A 315 -6.76 19.34 16.60
CA THR A 315 -7.80 18.51 15.96
C THR A 315 -9.21 18.80 16.48
N PRO A 316 -9.50 18.83 17.80
CA PRO A 316 -10.85 19.16 18.28
C PRO A 316 -11.29 20.58 17.91
N ARG A 317 -10.35 21.51 17.85
CA ARG A 317 -10.65 22.90 17.48
C ARG A 317 -10.91 23.03 15.98
N PHE A 318 -10.20 22.28 15.16
CA PHE A 318 -10.39 22.25 13.73
C PHE A 318 -11.75 21.62 13.38
N ALA A 319 -12.12 20.48 14.01
CA ALA A 319 -13.43 19.86 13.84
C ALA A 319 -14.58 20.82 14.19
N LYS A 320 -14.47 21.56 15.31
CA LYS A 320 -15.46 22.60 15.67
C LYS A 320 -15.54 23.74 14.66
N LYS A 321 -14.44 24.06 13.97
CA LYS A 321 -14.44 25.09 12.93
C LYS A 321 -15.09 24.61 11.64
N ILE A 322 -14.86 23.34 11.27
CA ILE A 322 -15.53 22.68 10.16
C ILE A 322 -17.05 22.70 10.38
N GLU A 323 -17.51 22.31 11.58
CA GLU A 323 -18.93 22.33 11.95
C GLU A 323 -19.50 23.75 11.92
N LYS A 324 -18.84 24.72 12.57
CA LYS A 324 -19.28 26.13 12.57
C LYS A 324 -19.28 26.74 11.16
N GLY A 325 -18.36 26.34 10.31
CA GLY A 325 -18.30 26.73 8.89
C GLY A 325 -19.34 26.05 8.01
N GLY A 326 -20.09 25.12 8.55
CA GLY A 326 -21.11 24.37 7.83
C GLY A 326 -20.53 23.37 6.83
N ASN A 327 -19.30 22.87 7.05
CA ASN A 327 -18.56 21.97 6.14
C ASN A 327 -18.53 20.51 6.61
N GLY A 328 -19.29 20.15 7.64
CA GLY A 328 -19.35 18.85 8.27
C GLY A 328 -19.74 18.97 9.74
N TYR A 329 -19.46 17.95 10.54
CA TYR A 329 -19.83 17.90 11.95
C TYR A 329 -18.66 17.46 12.83
N LEU A 330 -18.72 17.81 14.12
CA LEU A 330 -17.84 17.30 15.16
C LEU A 330 -18.36 15.94 15.66
N ASN A 331 -17.55 14.90 15.54
CA ASN A 331 -17.82 13.64 16.25
C ASN A 331 -17.47 13.80 17.74
N SER A 332 -18.47 13.87 18.59
CA SER A 332 -18.27 14.06 20.04
C SER A 332 -17.68 12.84 20.75
N ASN A 333 -17.77 11.64 20.15
CA ASN A 333 -17.25 10.40 20.74
C ASN A 333 -15.72 10.33 20.71
N SER A 334 -15.10 10.95 19.72
CA SER A 334 -13.64 10.99 19.52
C SER A 334 -13.06 12.40 19.46
N MET A 335 -13.90 13.44 19.56
CA MET A 335 -13.50 14.85 19.52
C MET A 335 -12.71 15.23 18.26
N ASP A 336 -13.13 14.72 17.12
CA ASP A 336 -12.55 14.94 15.78
C ASP A 336 -13.65 15.19 14.73
N ILE A 337 -13.27 15.27 13.46
CA ILE A 337 -14.24 15.42 12.37
C ILE A 337 -15.05 14.13 12.22
N CYS A 338 -16.37 14.28 12.07
CA CYS A 338 -17.25 13.16 11.75
C CYS A 338 -17.00 12.68 10.32
N VAL A 339 -16.18 11.65 10.17
CA VAL A 339 -15.76 11.10 8.87
C VAL A 339 -16.84 10.33 8.11
N GLY A 340 -18.02 10.14 8.73
CA GLY A 340 -19.22 9.62 8.06
C GLY A 340 -20.16 10.70 7.53
N SER A 341 -19.89 11.98 7.82
CA SER A 341 -20.74 13.10 7.35
C SER A 341 -20.70 13.21 5.84
N GLU A 342 -21.86 13.13 5.20
CA GLU A 342 -22.01 13.27 3.75
C GLU A 342 -21.48 14.63 3.28
N LYS A 343 -21.88 15.69 3.95
CA LYS A 343 -21.45 17.06 3.64
C LYS A 343 -19.94 17.24 3.74
N TYR A 344 -19.33 16.65 4.79
CA TYR A 344 -17.86 16.69 4.91
C TYR A 344 -17.19 15.96 3.75
N LEU A 345 -17.66 14.79 3.40
CA LEU A 345 -17.06 13.98 2.32
C LEU A 345 -17.24 14.60 0.94
N GLN A 346 -18.39 15.21 0.65
CA GLN A 346 -18.60 15.97 -0.59
C GLN A 346 -17.60 17.15 -0.74
N ASN A 347 -17.42 17.91 0.36
CA ASN A 347 -16.45 19.01 0.37
C ASN A 347 -14.99 18.50 0.28
N LEU A 348 -14.68 17.36 0.94
CA LEU A 348 -13.36 16.76 0.91
C LEU A 348 -13.04 16.19 -0.46
N GLU A 349 -13.97 15.50 -1.12
CA GLU A 349 -13.82 14.99 -2.47
C GLU A 349 -13.49 16.10 -3.45
N LYS A 350 -14.27 17.21 -3.37
CA LYS A 350 -13.98 18.40 -4.19
C LYS A 350 -12.58 18.96 -3.91
N PHE A 351 -12.22 19.14 -2.65
CA PHE A 351 -10.91 19.66 -2.26
C PHE A 351 -9.77 18.77 -2.76
N LEU A 352 -9.88 17.44 -2.59
CA LEU A 352 -8.86 16.50 -3.03
C LEU A 352 -8.76 16.45 -4.55
N THR A 353 -9.89 16.45 -5.27
CA THR A 353 -9.90 16.45 -6.73
C THR A 353 -9.24 17.71 -7.30
N ASP A 354 -9.62 18.88 -6.79
CA ASP A 354 -9.04 20.16 -7.21
C ASP A 354 -7.53 20.20 -6.89
N THR A 355 -7.13 19.78 -5.69
CA THR A 355 -5.73 19.80 -5.24
C THR A 355 -4.86 18.80 -6.00
N CYS A 356 -5.36 17.58 -6.23
CA CYS A 356 -4.64 16.58 -7.03
C CYS A 356 -4.43 17.03 -8.47
N THR A 357 -5.38 17.77 -9.04
CA THR A 357 -5.28 18.31 -10.39
C THR A 357 -4.36 19.54 -10.43
N GLU A 358 -4.51 20.50 -9.50
CA GLU A 358 -3.72 21.74 -9.46
C GLU A 358 -2.22 21.45 -9.27
N PHE A 359 -1.85 20.47 -8.42
CA PHE A 359 -0.45 20.20 -8.07
C PHE A 359 0.07 18.85 -8.61
N ASP A 360 -0.62 18.24 -9.55
CA ASP A 360 -0.29 16.94 -10.14
C ASP A 360 0.07 15.86 -9.11
N ILE A 361 -0.75 15.73 -8.06
CA ILE A 361 -0.54 14.76 -6.99
C ILE A 361 -0.85 13.35 -7.50
N GLN A 362 0.11 12.44 -7.32
CA GLN A 362 -0.01 11.02 -7.70
C GLN A 362 0.11 10.05 -6.50
N TYR A 363 0.21 10.59 -5.30
CA TYR A 363 0.18 9.83 -4.05
C TYR A 363 -0.58 10.60 -2.97
N LEU A 364 -1.47 9.89 -2.27
CA LEU A 364 -2.15 10.40 -1.09
C LEU A 364 -1.89 9.48 0.10
N LYS A 365 -1.35 10.04 1.19
CA LYS A 365 -1.36 9.42 2.51
C LYS A 365 -2.57 9.95 3.27
N LEU A 366 -3.59 9.13 3.40
CA LEU A 366 -4.81 9.46 4.13
C LEU A 366 -4.72 8.89 5.54
N ASP A 367 -4.50 9.76 6.52
CA ASP A 367 -4.04 9.40 7.85
C ASP A 367 -5.10 9.63 8.93
N GLY A 368 -5.69 8.52 9.37
CA GLY A 368 -6.68 8.50 10.43
C GLY A 368 -8.11 8.71 9.98
N PHE A 369 -8.89 7.64 10.06
CA PHE A 369 -10.29 7.61 9.65
C PHE A 369 -11.23 7.60 10.85
N CYS A 370 -11.75 6.45 11.23
CA CYS A 370 -12.81 6.34 12.24
C CYS A 370 -12.29 5.77 13.56
N LEU A 371 -11.84 6.65 14.47
CA LEU A 371 -11.41 6.22 15.81
C LEU A 371 -12.57 5.65 16.61
N LYS A 372 -13.73 6.30 16.58
CA LYS A 372 -14.98 5.84 17.19
C LYS A 372 -16.16 6.19 16.29
N PRO A 373 -17.06 5.24 16.00
CA PRO A 373 -18.28 5.52 15.25
C PRO A 373 -19.11 6.65 15.89
N CYS A 374 -19.62 7.54 15.04
CA CYS A 374 -20.46 8.64 15.49
C CYS A 374 -21.87 8.15 15.78
N THR A 375 -22.41 8.51 16.93
CA THR A 375 -23.76 8.11 17.37
C THR A 375 -24.77 9.27 17.38
N ASN A 376 -24.39 10.42 16.83
CA ASN A 376 -25.25 11.61 16.84
C ASN A 376 -26.27 11.56 15.70
N GLN A 377 -27.54 11.33 16.07
CA GLN A 377 -28.67 11.23 15.12
C GLN A 377 -29.04 12.57 14.42
N LYS A 378 -28.42 13.69 14.81
CA LYS A 378 -28.66 14.99 14.17
C LYS A 378 -27.68 15.27 13.01
N HIS A 379 -26.70 14.38 12.81
CA HIS A 379 -25.80 14.48 11.68
C HIS A 379 -26.45 13.92 10.42
N ASP A 380 -25.82 14.14 9.28
CA ASP A 380 -26.28 13.73 7.95
C ASP A 380 -25.88 12.29 7.59
N HIS A 381 -25.94 11.39 8.57
CA HIS A 381 -25.69 9.97 8.43
C HIS A 381 -26.63 9.18 9.36
N ILE A 382 -26.83 7.90 9.04
CA ILE A 382 -27.59 7.00 9.90
C ILE A 382 -26.75 6.55 11.11
N THR A 383 -27.44 6.07 12.13
CA THR A 383 -26.83 5.50 13.35
C THR A 383 -27.69 4.34 13.84
N GLY A 384 -27.09 3.45 14.62
CA GLY A 384 -27.79 2.32 15.23
C GLY A 384 -27.32 0.97 14.72
N GLY A 385 -28.10 -0.07 15.02
CA GLY A 385 -27.70 -1.46 14.83
C GLY A 385 -26.68 -1.94 15.87
N GLU A 386 -26.37 -3.22 15.83
CA GLU A 386 -25.33 -3.80 16.68
C GLU A 386 -24.00 -3.06 16.44
N HIS A 387 -23.31 -2.65 17.50
CA HIS A 387 -22.05 -1.90 17.44
C HIS A 387 -22.08 -0.66 16.52
N ASN A 388 -23.25 -0.06 16.28
CA ASN A 388 -23.46 1.07 15.38
C ASN A 388 -23.11 0.75 13.91
N MET A 389 -23.38 -0.47 13.49
CA MET A 389 -23.01 -0.97 12.15
C MET A 389 -23.70 -0.26 11.00
N TYR A 390 -24.85 0.37 11.22
CA TYR A 390 -25.48 1.19 10.18
C TYR A 390 -24.59 2.37 9.78
N PHE A 391 -24.06 3.09 10.78
CA PHE A 391 -23.08 4.15 10.54
C PHE A 391 -21.82 3.65 9.83
N VAL A 392 -21.28 2.54 10.31
CA VAL A 392 -20.02 1.98 9.76
C VAL A 392 -20.17 1.60 8.30
N THR A 393 -21.28 0.94 7.93
CA THR A 393 -21.55 0.53 6.55
C THR A 393 -21.72 1.74 5.64
N GLU A 394 -22.56 2.71 6.01
CA GLU A 394 -22.80 3.92 5.22
C GLU A 394 -21.52 4.76 5.07
N MET A 395 -20.79 4.97 6.16
CA MET A 395 -19.52 5.69 6.16
C MET A 395 -18.55 5.09 5.16
N TRP A 396 -18.31 3.78 5.22
CA TRP A 396 -17.35 3.13 4.32
C TRP A 396 -17.80 3.10 2.87
N GLN A 397 -19.11 2.99 2.59
CA GLN A 397 -19.62 3.13 1.25
C GLN A 397 -19.29 4.52 0.67
N ARG A 398 -19.52 5.59 1.43
CA ARG A 398 -19.19 6.96 1.02
C ARG A 398 -17.69 7.15 0.75
N TRP A 399 -16.82 6.53 1.56
CA TRP A 399 -15.37 6.56 1.31
C TRP A 399 -14.97 5.78 0.06
N ILE A 400 -15.61 4.65 -0.22
CA ILE A 400 -15.40 3.88 -1.47
C ILE A 400 -15.76 4.74 -2.68
N ASP A 401 -16.89 5.43 -2.63
CA ASP A 401 -17.32 6.31 -3.71
C ASP A 401 -16.30 7.44 -3.94
N LEU A 402 -15.83 8.08 -2.86
CA LEU A 402 -14.80 9.11 -2.92
C LEU A 402 -13.49 8.60 -3.54
N PHE A 403 -12.99 7.44 -3.10
CA PHE A 403 -11.77 6.86 -3.69
C PHE A 403 -11.95 6.50 -5.17
N THR A 404 -13.11 5.99 -5.53
CA THR A 404 -13.43 5.65 -6.92
C THR A 404 -13.41 6.90 -7.79
N HIS A 405 -14.11 7.96 -7.38
CA HIS A 405 -14.16 9.23 -8.12
C HIS A 405 -12.79 9.90 -8.23
N LEU A 406 -11.97 9.90 -7.17
CA LEU A 406 -10.60 10.42 -7.22
C LEU A 406 -9.74 9.68 -8.24
N ARG A 407 -9.79 8.34 -8.23
CA ARG A 407 -9.03 7.51 -9.18
C ARG A 407 -9.50 7.73 -10.62
N GLU A 408 -10.81 7.77 -10.83
CA GLU A 408 -11.39 8.03 -12.16
C GLU A 408 -11.02 9.43 -12.67
N SER A 409 -11.00 10.42 -11.78
CA SER A 409 -10.57 11.78 -12.12
C SER A 409 -9.12 11.79 -12.61
N ARG A 410 -8.19 11.18 -11.86
CA ARG A 410 -6.77 11.13 -12.23
C ARG A 410 -6.50 10.23 -13.45
N ALA A 411 -7.25 9.16 -13.62
CA ALA A 411 -7.12 8.27 -14.78
C ALA A 411 -7.46 8.98 -16.11
N LYS A 412 -8.33 9.99 -16.11
CA LYS A 412 -8.63 10.82 -17.30
C LYS A 412 -7.39 11.57 -17.81
N ASP A 413 -6.46 11.90 -16.92
CA ASP A 413 -5.21 12.58 -17.23
C ASP A 413 -4.05 11.62 -17.48
N ASP A 414 -4.31 10.30 -17.50
CA ASP A 414 -3.30 9.23 -17.53
C ASP A 414 -2.31 9.31 -16.35
N LYS A 415 -2.82 9.71 -15.18
CA LYS A 415 -2.05 9.90 -13.94
C LYS A 415 -2.52 8.89 -12.88
N PRO A 416 -1.83 7.75 -12.69
CA PRO A 416 -2.23 6.78 -11.68
C PRO A 416 -2.08 7.39 -10.28
N LEU A 417 -3.12 7.22 -9.45
CA LEU A 417 -3.12 7.67 -8.07
C LEU A 417 -2.87 6.50 -7.12
N TRP A 418 -1.80 6.58 -6.34
CA TRP A 418 -1.58 5.69 -5.22
C TRP A 418 -2.25 6.24 -3.96
N ILE A 419 -3.10 5.45 -3.33
CA ILE A 419 -3.75 5.80 -2.07
C ILE A 419 -3.25 4.86 -0.98
N ASN A 420 -2.72 5.43 0.11
CA ASN A 420 -2.32 4.75 1.31
C ASN A 420 -3.27 5.12 2.45
N MET A 421 -4.02 4.13 2.98
CA MET A 421 -4.85 4.31 4.16
C MET A 421 -4.05 3.95 5.40
N THR A 422 -4.04 4.82 6.40
CA THR A 422 -3.32 4.54 7.63
C THR A 422 -4.23 4.18 8.80
N CYS A 423 -4.23 4.94 9.89
CA CYS A 423 -4.83 4.54 11.16
C CYS A 423 -6.37 4.54 11.19
N TYR A 424 -6.92 3.77 12.09
CA TYR A 424 -8.35 3.68 12.42
C TYR A 424 -9.21 3.15 11.26
N VAL A 425 -8.70 2.11 10.63
CA VAL A 425 -9.33 1.37 9.54
C VAL A 425 -9.36 -0.11 9.92
N ASN A 426 -10.47 -0.79 9.69
CA ASN A 426 -10.47 -2.26 9.79
C ASN A 426 -9.56 -2.85 8.71
N PRO A 427 -8.66 -3.80 9.05
CA PRO A 427 -7.70 -4.36 8.10
C PRO A 427 -8.34 -5.39 7.16
N SER A 428 -9.33 -4.95 6.41
CA SER A 428 -10.05 -5.75 5.43
C SER A 428 -9.27 -5.79 4.11
N PRO A 429 -8.99 -6.98 3.54
CA PRO A 429 -8.30 -7.07 2.25
C PRO A 429 -9.14 -6.53 1.08
N TRP A 430 -10.45 -6.37 1.26
CA TRP A 430 -11.35 -5.80 0.25
C TRP A 430 -11.10 -4.31 -0.02
N TRP A 431 -10.40 -3.61 0.89
CA TRP A 431 -9.91 -2.25 0.63
C TRP A 431 -9.00 -2.16 -0.58
N LEU A 432 -8.28 -3.22 -0.90
CA LEU A 432 -7.29 -3.23 -1.98
C LEU A 432 -7.89 -3.07 -3.38
N GLN A 433 -9.21 -3.17 -3.52
CA GLN A 433 -9.91 -2.76 -4.75
C GLN A 433 -9.86 -1.24 -4.98
N TYR A 434 -9.72 -0.45 -3.91
CA TYR A 434 -9.84 1.01 -3.91
C TYR A 434 -8.54 1.72 -3.53
N VAL A 435 -7.70 1.09 -2.72
CA VAL A 435 -6.44 1.64 -2.22
C VAL A 435 -5.29 0.68 -2.45
N ASN A 436 -4.05 1.15 -2.31
CA ASN A 436 -2.86 0.34 -2.63
C ASN A 436 -2.23 -0.30 -1.40
N SER A 437 -2.37 0.32 -0.23
CA SER A 437 -1.79 -0.14 1.02
C SER A 437 -2.63 0.29 2.21
N VAL A 438 -2.52 -0.49 3.31
CA VAL A 438 -3.19 -0.23 4.58
C VAL A 438 -2.16 -0.37 5.70
N TRP A 439 -2.22 0.51 6.70
CA TRP A 439 -1.34 0.51 7.85
C TRP A 439 -1.46 -0.78 8.68
N LEU A 440 -0.34 -1.18 9.29
CA LEU A 440 -0.29 -2.24 10.31
C LEU A 440 -1.00 -1.75 11.58
N GLN A 441 -2.31 -1.94 11.64
CA GLN A 441 -3.26 -1.26 12.54
C GLN A 441 -3.00 -1.42 14.05
N ASN A 442 -2.28 -2.45 14.46
CA ASN A 442 -1.97 -2.76 15.85
C ASN A 442 -0.60 -2.19 16.30
N SER A 443 0.03 -1.34 15.50
CA SER A 443 1.39 -0.88 15.72
C SER A 443 1.45 0.64 15.97
N MET A 444 2.53 1.08 16.63
CA MET A 444 2.94 2.48 16.68
C MET A 444 3.93 2.76 15.55
N ASP A 445 4.15 4.02 15.21
CA ASP A 445 5.13 4.43 14.19
C ASP A 445 6.53 3.94 14.54
N ILE A 446 6.95 4.16 15.79
CA ILE A 446 8.21 3.66 16.36
C ILE A 446 7.87 2.98 17.68
N GLY A 447 8.51 1.86 17.95
CA GLY A 447 8.39 1.15 19.21
C GLY A 447 9.63 0.33 19.52
N PHE A 448 9.80 -0.01 20.79
CA PHE A 448 10.96 -0.76 21.27
C PHE A 448 10.49 -1.85 22.22
N ALA A 449 10.76 -3.11 21.88
CA ALA A 449 10.57 -4.22 22.80
C ALA A 449 11.82 -4.39 23.66
N LYS A 450 11.71 -4.03 24.93
CA LYS A 450 12.79 -4.16 25.92
C LYS A 450 12.63 -5.45 26.72
N ASN A 451 12.73 -6.57 26.04
CA ASN A 451 12.65 -7.89 26.68
C ASN A 451 13.99 -8.35 27.29
N LEU A 452 15.12 -7.70 26.95
CA LEU A 452 16.47 -7.98 27.47
C LEU A 452 17.19 -6.68 27.84
N GLU A 453 17.93 -6.70 28.98
CA GLU A 453 18.57 -5.48 29.51
C GLU A 453 19.67 -4.89 28.60
N GLN A 454 20.38 -5.74 27.85
CA GLN A 454 21.55 -5.34 27.04
C GLN A 454 21.24 -5.30 25.54
N GLN A 455 19.99 -5.21 25.17
CA GLN A 455 19.56 -5.18 23.77
C GLN A 455 19.90 -3.81 23.13
N ALA A 456 20.55 -3.83 21.96
CA ALA A 456 20.77 -2.64 21.15
C ALA A 456 19.43 -2.01 20.70
N GLN A 457 19.42 -0.68 20.50
CA GLN A 457 18.20 0.02 20.08
C GLN A 457 17.60 -0.55 18.79
N VAL A 458 18.45 -0.86 17.81
CA VAL A 458 18.03 -1.47 16.53
C VAL A 458 17.35 -2.83 16.73
N ASP A 459 17.88 -3.65 17.62
CA ASP A 459 17.30 -4.97 17.93
C ASP A 459 15.97 -4.86 18.66
N ALA A 460 15.84 -3.89 19.57
CA ALA A 460 14.59 -3.61 20.27
C ALA A 460 13.49 -3.12 19.29
N GLU A 461 13.85 -2.28 18.32
CA GLU A 461 12.93 -1.77 17.31
C GLU A 461 12.47 -2.88 16.34
N ILE A 462 13.41 -3.66 15.81
CA ILE A 462 13.09 -4.82 14.95
C ILE A 462 12.19 -5.80 15.69
N THR A 463 12.53 -6.15 16.96
CA THR A 463 11.73 -7.06 17.78
C THR A 463 10.31 -6.55 18.00
N TYR A 464 10.15 -5.26 18.31
CA TYR A 464 8.84 -4.64 18.46
C TYR A 464 8.01 -4.75 17.18
N ARG A 465 8.57 -4.32 16.04
CA ARG A 465 7.84 -4.32 14.77
C ARG A 465 7.41 -5.73 14.37
N ASP A 466 8.29 -6.70 14.50
CA ASP A 466 7.98 -8.08 14.12
C ASP A 466 7.03 -8.77 15.10
N SER A 467 7.03 -8.38 16.39
CA SER A 467 5.99 -8.80 17.33
C SER A 467 4.61 -8.25 16.92
N MET A 468 4.53 -7.03 16.38
CA MET A 468 3.28 -6.48 15.84
C MET A 468 2.83 -7.23 14.58
N TYR A 469 3.76 -7.61 13.69
CA TYR A 469 3.44 -8.49 12.55
C TYR A 469 2.99 -9.88 13.00
N TYR A 470 3.64 -10.45 14.00
CA TYR A 470 3.24 -11.73 14.57
C TYR A 470 1.84 -11.67 15.20
N ASP A 471 1.56 -10.64 15.98
CA ASP A 471 0.24 -10.42 16.56
C ASP A 471 -0.84 -10.30 15.47
N PHE A 472 -0.57 -9.53 14.41
CA PHE A 472 -1.50 -9.32 13.31
C PHE A 472 -1.73 -10.58 12.47
N MET A 473 -0.65 -11.24 12.02
CA MET A 473 -0.74 -12.33 11.02
C MET A 473 -0.91 -13.72 11.64
N CYS A 474 -0.38 -13.96 12.85
CA CYS A 474 -0.33 -15.27 13.46
C CYS A 474 -1.27 -15.40 14.67
N ARG A 475 -1.18 -14.48 15.66
CA ARG A 475 -1.99 -14.58 16.86
C ARG A 475 -3.47 -14.26 16.59
N ARG A 476 -3.74 -13.19 15.85
CA ARG A 476 -5.10 -12.80 15.44
C ARG A 476 -5.50 -13.43 14.12
N ALA A 477 -4.55 -13.94 13.36
CA ALA A 477 -4.72 -14.56 12.06
C ALA A 477 -5.51 -13.70 11.06
N LEU A 478 -5.31 -12.37 11.09
CA LEU A 478 -5.94 -11.45 10.16
C LEU A 478 -5.49 -11.73 8.73
N GLN A 479 -6.44 -11.90 7.86
CA GLN A 479 -6.22 -12.30 6.48
C GLN A 479 -5.95 -11.06 5.61
N PHE A 480 -4.69 -10.65 5.52
CA PHE A 480 -4.29 -9.49 4.73
C PHE A 480 -2.92 -9.73 4.06
N PRO A 481 -2.75 -9.48 2.74
CA PRO A 481 -1.49 -9.74 2.05
C PRO A 481 -0.34 -8.87 2.58
N ALA A 482 0.78 -9.49 2.98
CA ALA A 482 1.94 -8.79 3.53
C ALA A 482 2.47 -7.68 2.63
N LYS A 483 2.46 -7.87 1.31
CA LYS A 483 2.94 -6.86 0.33
C LYS A 483 2.17 -5.54 0.38
N ASN A 484 0.91 -5.55 0.83
CA ASN A 484 0.05 -4.39 0.90
C ASN A 484 -0.04 -3.79 2.32
N ILE A 485 0.65 -4.39 3.31
CA ILE A 485 0.79 -3.82 4.64
C ILE A 485 1.79 -2.66 4.55
N TYR A 486 1.36 -1.48 4.96
CA TYR A 486 2.22 -0.32 5.17
C TYR A 486 2.67 -0.25 6.63
N ASN A 487 3.95 -0.03 6.85
CA ASN A 487 4.53 0.35 8.13
C ASN A 487 5.42 1.59 7.93
N HIS A 488 5.70 2.36 8.97
CA HIS A 488 6.50 3.59 8.83
C HIS A 488 8.01 3.33 8.69
N GLU A 489 8.45 2.15 8.34
CA GLU A 489 9.88 1.84 8.18
C GLU A 489 10.30 1.87 6.70
N PRO A 490 11.56 2.30 6.41
CA PRO A 490 12.59 2.66 7.40
C PRO A 490 12.49 4.10 7.94
N ILE A 491 12.69 4.26 9.25
CA ILE A 491 12.78 5.56 9.91
C ILE A 491 14.22 5.82 10.35
N TYR A 492 14.84 6.85 9.81
CA TYR A 492 16.15 7.35 10.21
C TYR A 492 16.21 8.87 10.03
N GLY A 493 15.38 9.59 10.79
CA GLY A 493 15.15 11.02 10.67
C GLY A 493 15.45 11.78 11.96
N ASN A 494 15.71 13.07 11.83
CA ASN A 494 16.12 13.98 12.92
C ASN A 494 15.20 13.94 14.14
N THR A 495 13.91 13.69 13.94
CA THR A 495 12.91 13.73 15.00
C THR A 495 12.62 12.36 15.63
N ALA A 496 13.14 11.29 15.05
CA ALA A 496 12.91 9.91 15.51
C ALA A 496 13.71 9.52 16.76
N LYS A 497 14.79 10.25 17.07
CA LYS A 497 15.71 9.95 18.19
C LYS A 497 16.35 8.56 18.09
N VAL A 498 16.62 8.09 16.89
CA VAL A 498 17.37 6.88 16.60
C VAL A 498 18.76 7.22 16.09
N HIS A 499 19.78 6.48 16.55
CA HIS A 499 21.16 6.68 16.15
C HIS A 499 21.79 5.31 15.92
N TYR A 500 21.94 4.94 14.66
CA TYR A 500 22.52 3.66 14.27
C TYR A 500 23.95 3.83 13.75
N THR A 501 24.84 2.89 14.10
CA THR A 501 26.09 2.67 13.39
C THR A 501 25.80 2.29 11.94
N ASP A 502 26.80 2.23 11.08
CA ASP A 502 26.59 1.81 9.69
C ASP A 502 26.12 0.34 9.62
N GLU A 503 26.64 -0.53 10.48
CA GLU A 503 26.24 -1.95 10.58
C GLU A 503 24.80 -2.10 11.10
N GLU A 504 24.41 -1.33 12.12
CA GLU A 504 23.04 -1.33 12.65
C GLU A 504 22.04 -0.81 11.60
N PHE A 505 22.41 0.24 10.85
CA PHE A 505 21.62 0.77 9.76
C PHE A 505 21.43 -0.26 8.63
N GLU A 506 22.50 -0.99 8.27
CA GLU A 506 22.44 -2.07 7.30
C GLU A 506 21.51 -3.20 7.77
N LYS A 507 21.67 -3.65 9.01
CA LYS A 507 20.84 -4.66 9.65
C LYS A 507 19.36 -4.28 9.59
N PHE A 508 19.04 -3.05 10.01
CA PHE A 508 17.69 -2.50 10.00
C PHE A 508 17.04 -2.51 8.62
N LEU A 509 17.76 -1.99 7.61
CA LEU A 509 17.26 -1.88 6.25
C LEU A 509 17.01 -3.24 5.60
N PHE A 510 17.99 -4.15 5.66
CA PHE A 510 17.85 -5.47 5.04
C PHE A 510 16.78 -6.32 5.72
N TRP A 511 16.64 -6.19 7.04
CA TRP A 511 15.58 -6.88 7.75
C TRP A 511 14.20 -6.36 7.38
N ASN A 512 14.02 -5.04 7.35
CA ASN A 512 12.75 -4.43 6.92
C ASN A 512 12.32 -4.92 5.53
N ALA A 513 13.24 -5.00 4.58
CA ALA A 513 12.97 -5.49 3.22
C ALA A 513 12.44 -6.93 3.17
N CYS A 514 12.79 -7.77 4.16
CA CYS A 514 12.37 -9.18 4.21
C CYS A 514 10.91 -9.38 4.62
N ARG A 515 10.24 -8.35 5.18
CA ARG A 515 8.81 -8.40 5.53
C ARG A 515 7.89 -8.47 4.31
N GLY A 516 8.43 -8.21 3.12
CA GLY A 516 7.74 -8.43 1.84
C GLY A 516 6.88 -7.28 1.34
N GLN A 517 6.87 -6.12 2.02
CA GLN A 517 6.09 -4.96 1.58
C GLN A 517 6.50 -4.49 0.18
N ALA A 518 5.51 -4.10 -0.63
CA ALA A 518 5.75 -3.47 -1.92
C ALA A 518 6.11 -1.99 -1.79
N PHE A 519 5.62 -1.35 -0.75
CA PHE A 519 5.70 0.07 -0.53
C PHE A 519 6.72 0.42 0.57
N ASN A 520 7.75 1.18 0.20
CA ASN A 520 8.80 1.67 1.08
C ASN A 520 8.75 3.19 1.14
N GLU A 521 8.37 3.74 2.27
CA GLU A 521 8.37 5.18 2.51
C GLU A 521 9.59 5.53 3.37
N LEU A 522 10.55 6.24 2.77
CA LEU A 522 11.81 6.60 3.39
C LEU A 522 11.62 7.84 4.28
N TYR A 523 11.64 7.62 5.58
CA TYR A 523 11.64 8.70 6.58
C TYR A 523 13.07 9.01 7.00
N LEU A 524 13.81 9.61 6.07
CA LEU A 524 15.25 9.87 6.22
C LEU A 524 15.51 11.36 6.34
N SER A 525 16.51 11.73 7.16
CA SER A 525 17.09 13.07 7.15
C SER A 525 18.46 13.04 6.50
N TYR A 526 18.66 13.84 5.45
CA TYR A 526 19.90 13.85 4.68
C TYR A 526 21.15 14.14 5.53
N ASN A 527 21.03 15.00 6.54
CA ASN A 527 22.12 15.37 7.44
C ASN A 527 22.51 14.27 8.44
N MET A 528 21.73 13.20 8.56
CA MET A 528 22.08 11.98 9.32
C MET A 528 22.77 10.93 8.46
N MET A 529 22.77 11.09 7.13
CA MET A 529 23.36 10.16 6.18
C MET A 529 24.83 10.50 5.92
N ASN A 530 25.67 9.48 5.96
CA ASN A 530 27.05 9.54 5.48
C ASN A 530 27.19 8.71 4.19
N GLY A 531 28.35 8.77 3.54
CA GLY A 531 28.59 8.02 2.31
C GLY A 531 28.48 6.50 2.45
N ALA A 532 28.72 5.93 3.64
CA ALA A 532 28.51 4.50 3.91
C ALA A 532 27.02 4.18 3.96
N LYS A 533 26.21 4.95 4.69
CA LYS A 533 24.76 4.77 4.78
C LYS A 533 24.07 4.93 3.44
N TRP A 534 24.48 5.89 2.60
CA TRP A 534 23.97 6.02 1.24
C TRP A 534 24.26 4.77 0.38
N ARG A 535 25.48 4.21 0.45
CA ARG A 535 25.84 2.95 -0.26
C ARG A 535 25.02 1.76 0.24
N ILE A 536 24.79 1.66 1.56
CA ILE A 536 23.99 0.60 2.19
C ILE A 536 22.53 0.69 1.69
N LEU A 537 21.93 1.87 1.75
CA LEU A 537 20.57 2.11 1.26
C LEU A 537 20.46 1.75 -0.22
N ALA A 538 21.39 2.22 -1.06
CA ALA A 538 21.40 1.93 -2.49
C ALA A 538 21.50 0.41 -2.77
N ARG A 539 22.34 -0.32 -2.05
CA ARG A 539 22.49 -1.77 -2.18
C ARG A 539 21.20 -2.49 -1.77
N MET A 540 20.60 -2.11 -0.65
CA MET A 540 19.35 -2.70 -0.18
C MET A 540 18.21 -2.47 -1.17
N LEU A 541 18.04 -1.25 -1.69
CA LEU A 541 16.98 -0.93 -2.66
C LEU A 541 17.14 -1.71 -3.98
N ARG A 542 18.37 -1.86 -4.47
CA ARG A 542 18.64 -2.70 -5.66
C ARG A 542 18.28 -4.15 -5.40
N TRP A 543 18.71 -4.71 -4.26
CA TRP A 543 18.40 -6.09 -3.89
C TRP A 543 16.90 -6.32 -3.74
N GLN A 544 16.21 -5.46 -3.00
CA GLN A 544 14.77 -5.57 -2.76
C GLN A 544 13.98 -5.47 -4.07
N LYS A 545 14.33 -4.50 -4.95
CA LYS A 545 13.67 -4.33 -6.24
C LYS A 545 13.86 -5.55 -7.15
N ALA A 546 15.10 -6.07 -7.24
CA ALA A 546 15.41 -7.25 -8.06
C ALA A 546 14.69 -8.51 -7.59
N ASN A 547 14.43 -8.61 -6.28
CA ASN A 547 13.85 -9.79 -5.64
C ASN A 547 12.40 -9.58 -5.16
N HIS A 548 11.76 -8.46 -5.49
CA HIS A 548 10.39 -8.17 -5.04
C HIS A 548 9.39 -9.23 -5.50
N HIS A 549 9.56 -9.83 -6.67
CA HIS A 549 8.73 -10.92 -7.17
C HIS A 549 8.74 -12.17 -6.27
N ILE A 550 9.81 -12.35 -5.47
CA ILE A 550 9.91 -13.38 -4.41
C ILE A 550 9.36 -12.82 -3.10
N LEU A 551 9.92 -11.70 -2.63
CA LEU A 551 9.67 -11.09 -1.32
C LEU A 551 8.18 -10.79 -1.07
N LYS A 552 7.43 -10.40 -2.10
CA LYS A 552 5.98 -10.14 -2.01
C LYS A 552 5.16 -11.33 -1.50
N ASN A 553 5.73 -12.54 -1.50
CA ASN A 553 5.10 -13.76 -1.01
C ASN A 553 5.54 -14.10 0.43
N ALA A 554 6.12 -13.17 1.17
CA ALA A 554 6.66 -13.42 2.50
C ALA A 554 5.60 -13.94 3.46
N MET A 555 5.97 -14.99 4.20
CA MET A 555 5.22 -15.60 5.30
C MET A 555 6.04 -15.46 6.57
N LEU A 556 5.42 -15.05 7.67
CA LEU A 556 6.04 -15.05 8.99
C LEU A 556 5.90 -16.44 9.62
N LEU A 557 7.00 -16.99 10.10
CA LEU A 557 7.10 -18.33 10.66
C LEU A 557 7.81 -18.28 12.01
N GLY A 558 7.52 -19.23 12.89
CA GLY A 558 8.11 -19.30 14.23
C GLY A 558 7.20 -18.71 15.29
N GLY A 559 7.78 -18.17 16.37
CA GLY A 559 7.04 -17.61 17.49
C GLY A 559 7.15 -16.08 17.58
N ASP A 560 6.53 -15.50 18.62
CA ASP A 560 6.61 -14.07 18.89
C ASP A 560 8.03 -13.68 19.31
N PRO A 561 8.72 -12.77 18.57
CA PRO A 561 10.06 -12.34 18.95
C PRO A 561 10.10 -11.56 20.27
N ALA A 562 9.02 -10.92 20.69
CA ALA A 562 8.96 -10.25 22.00
C ALA A 562 8.89 -11.25 23.17
N GLU A 563 8.54 -12.51 22.88
CA GLU A 563 8.60 -13.65 23.82
C GLU A 563 9.92 -14.46 23.67
N ASN A 564 10.94 -13.87 23.04
CA ASN A 564 12.26 -14.48 22.80
C ASN A 564 12.24 -15.71 21.87
N ASN A 565 11.24 -15.85 21.01
CA ASN A 565 11.18 -16.95 20.06
C ASN A 565 11.98 -16.66 18.79
N ILE A 566 12.70 -17.67 18.30
CA ILE A 566 13.31 -17.64 16.96
C ILE A 566 12.19 -17.57 15.92
N TYR A 567 12.37 -16.77 14.90
CA TYR A 567 11.40 -16.57 13.84
C TYR A 567 12.06 -16.31 12.48
N ALA A 568 11.25 -16.39 11.43
CA ALA A 568 11.72 -16.18 10.06
C ALA A 568 10.65 -15.53 9.20
N TYR A 569 11.10 -14.81 8.16
CA TYR A 569 10.31 -14.53 6.97
C TYR A 569 10.78 -15.46 5.85
N ALA A 570 9.86 -16.25 5.29
CA ALA A 570 10.12 -17.12 4.15
C ALA A 570 9.24 -16.73 2.98
N ALA A 571 9.84 -16.54 1.81
CA ALA A 571 9.15 -16.15 0.59
C ALA A 571 9.57 -17.04 -0.56
N TRP A 572 8.62 -17.56 -1.34
CA TRP A 572 8.88 -18.47 -2.44
C TRP A 572 8.05 -18.15 -3.67
N THR A 573 8.63 -18.38 -4.84
CA THR A 573 7.89 -18.47 -6.10
C THR A 573 7.51 -19.92 -6.39
N LYS A 574 6.53 -20.14 -7.24
CA LYS A 574 6.12 -21.49 -7.67
C LYS A 574 7.21 -22.25 -8.44
N VAL A 575 8.22 -21.56 -8.96
CA VAL A 575 9.32 -22.14 -9.73
C VAL A 575 10.55 -22.45 -8.87
N GLY A 576 10.51 -22.18 -7.55
CA GLY A 576 11.59 -22.56 -6.64
C GLY A 576 12.62 -21.47 -6.36
N GLU A 577 12.39 -20.22 -6.78
CA GLU A 577 13.17 -19.10 -6.26
C GLU A 577 12.65 -18.75 -4.85
N GLY A 578 13.56 -18.55 -3.89
CA GLY A 578 13.18 -18.34 -2.50
C GLY A 578 14.10 -17.39 -1.75
N ILE A 579 13.56 -16.78 -0.69
CA ILE A 579 14.33 -16.01 0.30
C ILE A 579 13.87 -16.44 1.68
N ILE A 580 14.82 -16.78 2.55
CA ILE A 580 14.58 -17.08 3.97
C ILE A 580 15.43 -16.12 4.79
N ALA A 581 14.77 -15.27 5.57
CA ALA A 581 15.40 -14.40 6.56
C ALA A 581 15.10 -14.94 7.96
N LEU A 582 16.14 -15.27 8.72
CA LEU A 582 16.09 -15.83 10.05
C LEU A 582 16.65 -14.84 11.06
N ARG A 583 16.03 -14.74 12.23
CA ARG A 583 16.53 -13.92 13.33
C ARG A 583 16.44 -14.63 14.67
N ASN A 584 17.51 -14.48 15.44
CA ASN A 584 17.57 -14.78 16.86
C ASN A 584 17.33 -13.48 17.64
N PRO A 585 16.21 -13.31 18.35
CA PRO A 585 15.94 -12.09 19.14
C PRO A 585 16.52 -12.16 20.56
N THR A 586 17.33 -13.19 20.89
CA THR A 586 17.83 -13.46 22.23
C THR A 586 19.33 -13.18 22.36
N ASP A 587 19.83 -13.10 23.59
CA ASP A 587 21.24 -12.98 23.96
C ASP A 587 21.96 -14.33 24.08
N GLU A 588 21.31 -15.42 23.69
CA GLU A 588 21.89 -16.77 23.68
C GLU A 588 22.11 -17.28 22.25
N LYS A 589 23.19 -18.02 22.03
CA LYS A 589 23.44 -18.74 20.79
C LYS A 589 22.44 -19.86 20.61
N THR A 590 21.90 -20.00 19.42
CA THR A 590 20.91 -21.05 19.10
C THR A 590 21.30 -21.83 17.85
N ASP A 591 21.23 -23.16 17.94
CA ASP A 591 21.36 -24.07 16.81
C ASP A 591 19.97 -24.59 16.40
N LEU A 592 19.64 -24.51 15.11
CA LEU A 592 18.35 -24.95 14.58
C LEU A 592 18.49 -25.73 13.28
N THR A 593 17.49 -26.53 12.99
CA THR A 593 17.36 -27.27 11.73
C THR A 593 16.11 -26.79 11.00
N LEU A 594 16.30 -26.22 9.82
CA LEU A 594 15.20 -25.89 8.92
C LEU A 594 14.98 -27.01 7.91
N THR A 595 13.74 -27.43 7.71
CA THR A 595 13.37 -28.36 6.64
C THR A 595 12.66 -27.58 5.53
N LEU A 596 13.21 -27.63 4.32
CA LEU A 596 12.63 -26.95 3.14
C LEU A 596 11.38 -27.71 2.67
N ASN A 597 10.22 -27.35 3.17
CA ASN A 597 8.97 -28.03 2.88
C ASN A 597 7.78 -27.05 2.76
N LYS A 598 6.59 -27.61 2.52
CA LYS A 598 5.36 -26.84 2.36
C LYS A 598 4.97 -25.97 3.57
N LEU A 599 5.44 -26.30 4.79
CA LEU A 599 5.13 -25.51 5.99
C LEU A 599 5.79 -24.12 5.95
N MET A 600 6.87 -23.96 5.20
CA MET A 600 7.51 -22.66 4.96
C MET A 600 7.22 -22.12 3.54
N GLY A 601 6.19 -22.63 2.88
CA GLY A 601 5.82 -22.22 1.53
C GLY A 601 6.75 -22.70 0.42
N CYS A 602 7.76 -23.54 0.74
CA CYS A 602 8.70 -24.09 -0.24
C CYS A 602 7.96 -24.99 -1.24
N PRO A 603 8.07 -24.75 -2.56
CA PRO A 603 7.37 -25.57 -3.55
C PRO A 603 8.03 -26.94 -3.73
N GLU A 604 7.22 -27.96 -3.97
CA GLU A 604 7.70 -29.31 -4.24
C GLU A 604 8.55 -29.43 -5.53
N SER A 605 8.52 -28.39 -6.37
CA SER A 605 9.34 -28.27 -7.59
C SER A 605 10.79 -27.92 -7.32
N LEU A 606 11.17 -27.51 -6.11
CA LEU A 606 12.56 -27.15 -5.77
C LEU A 606 13.48 -28.36 -5.97
N ARG A 607 14.46 -28.24 -6.87
CA ARG A 607 15.42 -29.31 -7.19
C ARG A 607 16.81 -28.75 -7.43
N ALA A 608 17.75 -29.10 -6.53
CA ALA A 608 19.18 -28.82 -6.64
C ALA A 608 19.50 -27.36 -7.01
N VAL A 609 18.82 -26.40 -6.39
CA VAL A 609 19.06 -24.96 -6.59
C VAL A 609 20.15 -24.45 -5.67
N LYS A 610 20.92 -23.47 -6.14
CA LYS A 610 21.93 -22.77 -5.33
C LYS A 610 21.31 -21.96 -4.22
N CYS A 611 21.99 -21.92 -3.07
CA CYS A 611 21.68 -21.02 -1.97
C CYS A 611 22.83 -20.02 -1.80
N TYR A 612 22.48 -18.72 -1.72
CA TYR A 612 23.43 -17.62 -1.54
C TYR A 612 23.22 -16.94 -0.21
N ASN A 613 24.30 -16.51 0.44
CA ASN A 613 24.22 -15.59 1.58
C ASN A 613 23.99 -14.17 1.08
N VAL A 614 22.89 -13.54 1.49
CA VAL A 614 22.61 -12.13 1.20
C VAL A 614 23.15 -11.23 2.30
N TYR A 615 22.89 -11.61 3.54
CA TYR A 615 23.34 -10.91 4.72
C TYR A 615 23.98 -11.91 5.66
N ASN A 616 25.28 -11.96 5.61
CA ASN A 616 26.17 -12.63 6.53
C ASN A 616 27.61 -12.28 6.13
N THR A 617 28.36 -11.73 7.02
CA THR A 617 29.72 -11.24 6.77
C THR A 617 30.79 -12.31 6.90
N THR A 618 30.47 -13.50 7.41
CA THR A 618 31.45 -14.52 7.81
C THR A 618 31.37 -15.84 7.04
N GLY A 619 30.39 -16.01 6.16
CA GLY A 619 30.14 -17.27 5.44
C GLY A 619 30.70 -17.29 4.01
N ALA A 620 30.73 -18.46 3.41
CA ALA A 620 30.98 -18.61 1.98
C ALA A 620 29.92 -17.88 1.14
N ASP A 621 30.29 -17.37 -0.02
CA ASP A 621 29.37 -16.64 -0.89
C ASP A 621 28.21 -17.48 -1.41
N SER A 622 28.40 -18.78 -1.56
CA SER A 622 27.34 -19.73 -1.88
C SER A 622 27.40 -20.94 -0.94
N LEU A 623 26.23 -21.44 -0.60
CA LEU A 623 26.04 -22.69 0.10
C LEU A 623 25.82 -23.84 -0.90
N ASP A 624 25.61 -25.04 -0.38
CA ASP A 624 25.28 -26.22 -1.17
C ASP A 624 24.01 -26.04 -2.02
N LEU A 625 23.78 -27.01 -2.90
CA LEU A 625 22.53 -27.15 -3.64
C LEU A 625 21.46 -27.75 -2.75
N PHE A 626 20.26 -27.19 -2.81
CA PHE A 626 19.12 -27.64 -2.00
C PHE A 626 17.94 -28.07 -2.87
N SER A 627 17.20 -29.03 -2.34
CA SER A 627 15.97 -29.57 -2.90
C SER A 627 14.86 -29.55 -1.86
N TYR A 628 13.61 -29.70 -2.31
CA TYR A 628 12.47 -29.90 -1.39
C TYR A 628 12.71 -31.10 -0.48
N GLY A 629 12.49 -30.91 0.80
CA GLY A 629 12.72 -31.92 1.85
C GLY A 629 14.11 -31.86 2.50
N ASP A 630 15.06 -31.13 1.93
CA ASP A 630 16.40 -31.01 2.51
C ASP A 630 16.38 -30.24 3.83
N LYS A 631 17.38 -30.54 4.67
CA LYS A 631 17.58 -29.93 5.98
C LYS A 631 18.79 -29.01 5.97
N MET A 632 18.60 -27.78 6.45
CA MET A 632 19.65 -26.80 6.68
C MET A 632 19.97 -26.76 8.17
N GLN A 633 21.24 -27.00 8.54
CA GLN A 633 21.74 -26.80 9.90
C GLN A 633 22.23 -25.36 10.02
N ILE A 634 21.65 -24.58 10.93
CA ILE A 634 21.95 -23.17 11.07
C ILE A 634 22.24 -22.86 12.52
N THR A 635 23.33 -22.15 12.74
CA THR A 635 23.67 -21.55 14.03
C THR A 635 23.42 -20.04 13.94
N LEU A 636 22.72 -19.49 14.90
CA LEU A 636 22.52 -18.05 15.10
C LEU A 636 23.21 -17.60 16.37
N ALA A 637 24.08 -16.63 16.29
CA ALA A 637 24.64 -15.93 17.44
C ALA A 637 23.56 -15.05 18.13
N PRO A 638 23.85 -14.51 19.33
CA PRO A 638 22.97 -13.52 19.96
C PRO A 638 22.59 -12.38 19.01
N PHE A 639 21.31 -12.06 18.92
CA PHE A 639 20.75 -11.01 18.07
C PHE A 639 21.12 -11.10 16.58
N GLU A 640 21.63 -12.24 16.12
CA GLU A 640 22.03 -12.41 14.72
C GLU A 640 20.82 -12.58 13.81
N MET A 641 20.91 -12.00 12.61
CA MET A 641 20.08 -12.31 11.49
C MET A 641 20.88 -12.91 10.35
N LYS A 642 20.25 -13.81 9.58
CA LYS A 642 20.81 -14.38 8.36
C LYS A 642 19.76 -14.35 7.26
N ILE A 643 20.17 -13.98 6.05
CA ILE A 643 19.30 -13.96 4.88
C ILE A 643 19.89 -14.87 3.82
N PHE A 644 19.13 -15.89 3.43
CA PHE A 644 19.48 -16.85 2.40
C PHE A 644 18.59 -16.64 1.16
N GLN A 645 19.18 -16.67 0.00
CA GLN A 645 18.50 -16.58 -1.28
C GLN A 645 18.73 -17.86 -2.09
N PHE A 646 17.62 -18.46 -2.56
CA PHE A 646 17.62 -19.68 -3.37
C PHE A 646 17.24 -19.37 -4.81
N GLY A 647 17.98 -19.93 -5.76
CA GLY A 647 17.72 -19.77 -7.18
C GLY A 647 18.95 -20.08 -8.02
N ASP A 648 18.76 -20.29 -9.32
CA ASP A 648 19.87 -20.57 -10.25
C ASP A 648 20.68 -19.31 -10.58
N ARG A 649 20.10 -18.15 -10.39
CA ARG A 649 20.71 -16.85 -10.63
C ARG A 649 20.99 -16.11 -9.34
N ASP A 650 22.21 -15.60 -9.19
CA ASP A 650 22.57 -14.71 -8.09
C ASP A 650 22.00 -13.29 -8.34
N ASN A 651 20.95 -12.94 -7.60
CA ASN A 651 20.32 -11.63 -7.65
C ASN A 651 20.64 -10.78 -6.40
N ARG A 652 21.75 -11.03 -5.70
CA ARG A 652 22.13 -10.26 -4.51
C ARG A 652 22.46 -8.78 -4.80
N CYS A 653 22.64 -8.43 -6.08
CA CYS A 653 22.94 -7.05 -6.51
C CYS A 653 24.14 -6.44 -5.76
N LEU A 654 25.20 -7.23 -5.57
CA LEU A 654 26.39 -6.83 -4.78
C LEU A 654 27.13 -5.65 -5.42
N ALA A 655 27.21 -5.64 -6.75
CA ALA A 655 27.84 -4.56 -7.50
C ALA A 655 26.78 -3.66 -8.16
N ALA A 656 27.02 -2.35 -8.12
CA ALA A 656 26.27 -1.43 -8.95
C ALA A 656 26.72 -1.55 -10.42
N GLU A 657 25.83 -1.25 -11.35
CA GLU A 657 26.19 -1.07 -12.76
C GLU A 657 27.25 0.05 -12.87
N THR A 658 28.28 -0.17 -13.66
CA THR A 658 29.27 0.87 -13.92
C THR A 658 28.70 1.84 -14.96
N VAL A 659 28.38 3.04 -14.49
CA VAL A 659 27.87 4.15 -15.32
C VAL A 659 28.94 5.24 -15.32
N ASN A 660 29.29 5.77 -16.48
CA ASN A 660 30.17 6.93 -16.51
C ASN A 660 29.38 8.18 -16.12
N ASP A 661 29.78 8.79 -15.02
CA ASP A 661 29.28 10.07 -14.57
C ASP A 661 30.23 11.17 -15.00
N PHE A 662 29.68 12.33 -15.36
CA PHE A 662 30.45 13.50 -15.82
C PHE A 662 29.67 14.79 -15.59
N THR A 663 30.40 15.88 -15.61
CA THR A 663 29.85 17.24 -15.66
C THR A 663 30.34 17.95 -16.91
N LEU A 664 29.39 18.43 -17.74
CA LEU A 664 29.63 19.25 -18.92
C LEU A 664 29.15 20.67 -18.62
N SER A 665 30.05 21.64 -18.74
CA SER A 665 29.72 23.06 -18.46
C SER A 665 30.22 23.96 -19.60
N PHE A 666 29.47 25.01 -19.94
CA PHE A 666 29.80 26.00 -20.94
C PHE A 666 28.95 27.27 -20.80
N GLN A 667 29.37 28.35 -21.46
CA GLN A 667 28.55 29.58 -21.59
C GLN A 667 28.08 29.72 -23.03
N VAL A 668 26.85 30.21 -23.23
CA VAL A 668 26.31 30.62 -24.52
C VAL A 668 25.94 32.10 -24.49
N SER A 669 26.11 32.78 -25.58
CA SER A 669 25.92 34.26 -25.66
C SER A 669 24.57 34.67 -26.25
N GLY A 670 23.58 33.80 -26.23
CA GLY A 670 22.24 34.03 -26.78
C GLY A 670 21.55 32.76 -27.20
N ASN A 671 20.48 32.87 -27.94
CA ASN A 671 19.60 31.78 -28.35
C ASN A 671 19.69 31.42 -29.85
N ALA A 672 20.71 31.92 -30.56
CA ALA A 672 20.91 31.63 -31.99
C ALA A 672 21.21 30.13 -32.23
N ASP A 673 20.72 29.63 -33.35
CA ASP A 673 20.95 28.23 -33.75
C ASP A 673 22.44 27.90 -33.84
N ALA A 674 22.84 26.84 -33.11
CA ALA A 674 24.23 26.39 -33.04
C ALA A 674 24.36 24.93 -32.65
N ASN A 675 25.36 24.21 -33.21
CA ASN A 675 25.77 22.92 -32.66
C ASN A 675 26.89 23.18 -31.65
N ILE A 676 26.64 22.90 -30.37
CA ILE A 676 27.58 23.20 -29.28
C ILE A 676 28.66 22.12 -29.20
N CYS A 677 28.28 20.85 -29.13
CA CYS A 677 29.22 19.73 -29.18
C CYS A 677 28.50 18.45 -29.63
N LYS A 678 29.28 17.50 -30.12
CA LYS A 678 28.79 16.20 -30.55
C LYS A 678 29.81 15.13 -30.17
N GLY A 679 29.36 13.97 -29.72
CA GLY A 679 30.18 12.82 -29.36
C GLY A 679 29.49 11.52 -29.73
N LYS A 680 30.03 10.39 -29.26
CA LYS A 680 29.36 9.10 -29.37
C LYS A 680 28.22 9.07 -28.35
N ASP A 681 27.01 8.93 -28.86
CA ASP A 681 25.77 8.87 -28.05
C ASP A 681 25.51 10.11 -27.16
N ALA A 682 26.11 11.26 -27.51
CA ALA A 682 25.89 12.55 -26.84
C ALA A 682 25.99 13.71 -27.85
N ALA A 683 25.08 14.67 -27.75
CA ALA A 683 25.12 15.92 -28.51
C ALA A 683 24.39 17.04 -27.78
N VAL A 684 24.87 18.29 -27.95
CA VAL A 684 24.21 19.50 -27.45
C VAL A 684 24.12 20.52 -28.57
N TRP A 685 22.95 21.09 -28.79
CA TRP A 685 22.70 22.12 -29.83
C TRP A 685 21.59 23.08 -29.41
N ILE A 686 21.51 24.19 -30.09
CA ILE A 686 20.44 25.17 -29.98
C ILE A 686 19.69 25.22 -31.31
N THR A 687 18.36 25.21 -31.25
CA THR A 687 17.50 25.36 -32.43
C THR A 687 16.21 26.07 -32.00
N ASP A 688 15.78 27.06 -32.78
CA ASP A 688 14.56 27.83 -32.54
C ASP A 688 14.47 28.37 -31.07
N GLY A 689 15.56 28.90 -30.56
CA GLY A 689 15.65 29.46 -29.22
C GLY A 689 15.54 28.42 -28.10
N THR A 690 15.74 27.13 -28.40
CA THR A 690 15.68 26.03 -27.44
C THR A 690 17.02 25.31 -27.38
N LEU A 691 17.56 25.12 -26.16
CA LEU A 691 18.71 24.27 -25.91
C LEU A 691 18.26 22.81 -25.86
N HIS A 692 18.97 21.97 -26.57
CA HIS A 692 18.77 20.53 -26.58
C HIS A 692 20.04 19.81 -26.14
N GLY A 693 19.90 18.81 -25.31
CA GLY A 693 20.94 17.85 -24.97
C GLY A 693 20.44 16.42 -25.16
N THR A 694 21.25 15.58 -25.81
CA THR A 694 21.01 14.12 -25.89
C THR A 694 22.20 13.40 -25.30
N PHE A 695 21.91 12.39 -24.48
CA PHE A 695 22.94 11.61 -23.77
C PHE A 695 22.46 10.17 -23.60
N GLY A 696 23.15 9.19 -24.22
CA GLY A 696 22.83 7.78 -24.03
C GLY A 696 21.36 7.42 -24.27
N GLY A 697 20.73 7.97 -25.32
CA GLY A 697 19.35 7.66 -25.70
C GLY A 697 18.26 8.52 -25.04
N CYS A 698 18.60 9.45 -24.15
CA CYS A 698 17.62 10.44 -23.64
C CYS A 698 17.76 11.81 -24.31
N LYS A 699 16.73 12.62 -24.22
CA LYS A 699 16.72 14.02 -24.63
C LYS A 699 16.23 14.92 -23.51
N ILE A 700 16.94 16.01 -23.24
CA ILE A 700 16.56 17.04 -22.30
C ILE A 700 16.59 18.41 -23.01
N THR A 701 15.65 19.28 -22.73
CA THR A 701 15.52 20.57 -23.41
C THR A 701 15.12 21.69 -22.45
N THR A 702 15.54 22.92 -22.75
CA THR A 702 15.05 24.11 -22.05
C THR A 702 15.02 25.31 -23.02
N PRO A 703 14.02 26.20 -22.94
CA PRO A 703 14.04 27.46 -23.69
C PRO A 703 15.21 28.33 -23.24
N LEU A 704 15.80 29.07 -24.17
CA LEU A 704 16.85 30.08 -23.93
C LEU A 704 16.30 31.47 -24.21
N ALA A 705 16.56 32.43 -23.32
CA ALA A 705 16.41 33.81 -23.62
C ALA A 705 17.57 34.30 -24.53
N ASP A 706 17.37 35.45 -25.22
CA ASP A 706 18.43 36.06 -26.03
C ASP A 706 19.41 36.87 -25.16
N THR A 707 20.02 36.17 -24.20
CA THR A 707 21.01 36.67 -23.25
C THR A 707 22.10 35.62 -23.02
N ALA A 708 23.19 36.02 -22.37
CA ALA A 708 24.21 35.05 -21.98
C ALA A 708 23.70 34.12 -20.86
N HIS A 709 23.95 32.85 -21.01
CA HIS A 709 23.58 31.80 -20.03
C HIS A 709 24.77 30.90 -19.75
N HIS A 710 24.90 30.52 -18.46
CA HIS A 710 25.78 29.43 -18.02
C HIS A 710 24.99 28.14 -17.97
N ILE A 711 25.42 27.13 -18.73
CA ILE A 711 24.75 25.85 -18.89
C ILE A 711 25.62 24.77 -18.27
N THR A 712 25.00 23.88 -17.49
CA THR A 712 25.66 22.68 -16.98
C THR A 712 24.77 21.46 -17.12
N PHE A 713 25.26 20.43 -17.78
CA PHE A 713 24.66 19.10 -17.77
C PHE A 713 25.47 18.21 -16.84
N VAL A 714 24.81 17.51 -15.95
CA VAL A 714 25.45 16.55 -15.05
C VAL A 714 24.82 15.20 -15.29
N ARG A 715 25.65 14.21 -15.59
CA ARG A 715 25.23 12.80 -15.66
C ARG A 715 25.65 12.09 -14.39
N TYR A 716 24.68 11.45 -13.74
CA TYR A 716 24.84 10.76 -12.46
C TYR A 716 24.96 9.24 -12.64
N LYS A 717 25.47 8.55 -11.62
CA LYS A 717 25.62 7.09 -11.59
C LYS A 717 24.30 6.34 -11.67
N ASN A 718 23.17 6.99 -11.39
CA ASN A 718 21.82 6.43 -11.57
C ASN A 718 21.29 6.57 -13.01
N LYS A 719 22.12 6.96 -13.99
CA LYS A 719 21.75 7.23 -15.39
C LYS A 719 20.84 8.45 -15.59
N MET A 720 20.64 9.27 -14.58
CA MET A 720 19.96 10.55 -14.77
C MET A 720 20.91 11.59 -15.32
N VAL A 721 20.40 12.43 -16.22
CA VAL A 721 21.04 13.69 -16.64
C VAL A 721 20.21 14.81 -16.10
N LYS A 722 20.83 15.74 -15.40
CA LYS A 722 20.21 16.98 -14.92
C LYS A 722 20.77 18.17 -15.69
N LEU A 723 19.91 19.10 -16.07
CA LEU A 723 20.27 20.35 -16.75
C LEU A 723 20.12 21.52 -15.80
N TYR A 724 21.20 22.24 -15.59
CA TYR A 724 21.24 23.49 -14.83
C TYR A 724 21.49 24.66 -15.79
N MET A 725 20.78 25.75 -15.60
CA MET A 725 20.96 27.01 -16.33
C MET A 725 21.00 28.17 -15.29
N ASP A 726 22.07 28.96 -15.34
CA ASP A 726 22.28 30.08 -14.43
C ASP A 726 22.10 29.68 -12.94
N ARG A 727 22.61 28.51 -12.60
CA ARG A 727 22.54 27.92 -11.25
C ARG A 727 21.12 27.57 -10.77
N GLN A 728 20.22 27.27 -11.70
CA GLN A 728 18.89 26.75 -11.41
C GLN A 728 18.67 25.41 -12.12
N LEU A 729 18.08 24.42 -11.43
CA LEU A 729 17.70 23.15 -12.05
C LEU A 729 16.52 23.38 -12.99
N MET A 730 16.71 23.05 -14.28
CA MET A 730 15.69 23.21 -15.32
C MET A 730 14.90 21.93 -15.55
N GLY A 731 15.51 20.78 -15.35
CA GLY A 731 14.87 19.49 -15.52
C GLY A 731 15.87 18.32 -15.48
N SER A 732 15.34 17.12 -15.59
CA SER A 732 16.12 15.89 -15.66
C SER A 732 15.55 14.93 -16.68
N ALA A 733 16.39 13.98 -17.14
CA ALA A 733 16.00 12.92 -18.04
C ALA A 733 16.79 11.63 -17.72
N TYR A 734 16.13 10.48 -17.87
CA TYR A 734 16.76 9.19 -17.66
C TYR A 734 17.41 8.68 -18.96
N THR A 735 18.63 8.18 -18.86
CA THR A 735 19.36 7.59 -19.99
C THR A 735 19.37 6.07 -19.88
N PRO A 736 18.90 5.30 -20.89
CA PRO A 736 18.92 3.85 -20.83
C PRO A 736 20.36 3.29 -20.88
N GLU A 737 21.27 3.99 -21.57
CA GLU A 737 22.65 3.51 -21.80
C GLU A 737 23.56 3.79 -20.59
N ALA A 738 24.44 2.84 -20.28
CA ALA A 738 25.42 2.99 -19.20
C ALA A 738 26.54 3.99 -19.54
N THR A 739 26.80 4.21 -20.81
CA THR A 739 27.86 5.12 -21.27
C THR A 739 27.35 6.17 -22.23
N ALA A 740 27.90 7.37 -22.15
CA ALA A 740 27.76 8.42 -23.12
C ALA A 740 29.10 9.19 -23.23
N GLN A 741 29.56 9.53 -24.41
CA GLN A 741 30.84 10.20 -24.63
C GLN A 741 30.63 11.52 -25.36
N ILE A 742 31.22 12.57 -24.82
CA ILE A 742 31.22 13.92 -25.38
C ILE A 742 32.56 14.12 -26.10
N ALA A 743 32.53 14.55 -27.36
CA ALA A 743 33.72 14.98 -28.07
C ALA A 743 33.95 16.48 -27.83
N THR A 744 35.18 16.83 -27.57
CA THR A 744 35.62 18.21 -27.31
C THR A 744 36.30 18.87 -28.52
N ASP A 745 36.42 18.12 -29.61
CA ASP A 745 37.27 18.53 -30.77
C ASP A 745 36.54 19.44 -31.75
N ASP A 746 35.21 19.54 -31.70
CA ASP A 746 34.37 20.34 -32.62
C ASP A 746 33.39 21.25 -31.84
N LEU A 747 33.92 22.26 -31.17
CA LEU A 747 33.10 23.17 -30.36
C LEU A 747 32.64 24.39 -31.20
N ALA A 748 31.39 24.80 -31.01
CA ALA A 748 30.87 25.99 -31.67
C ALA A 748 31.54 27.27 -31.14
N SER A 749 31.78 28.24 -32.01
CA SER A 749 32.23 29.59 -31.62
C SER A 749 31.26 30.37 -30.74
N SER A 750 29.99 29.91 -30.64
CA SER A 750 28.97 30.47 -29.80
C SER A 750 29.04 29.97 -28.34
N ALA A 751 29.86 28.98 -28.04
CA ALA A 751 30.08 28.47 -26.69
C ALA A 751 31.49 28.82 -26.20
N THR A 752 31.58 29.39 -25.00
CA THR A 752 32.83 29.72 -24.32
C THR A 752 32.91 28.97 -22.97
N ASP A 753 34.08 28.97 -22.35
CA ASP A 753 34.36 28.34 -21.06
C ASP A 753 33.89 26.85 -20.99
N PHE A 754 34.11 26.16 -22.11
CA PHE A 754 33.69 24.77 -22.25
C PHE A 754 34.59 23.84 -21.43
N SER A 755 33.97 23.03 -20.59
CA SER A 755 34.67 22.01 -19.79
C SER A 755 33.87 20.72 -19.70
N VAL A 756 34.58 19.61 -19.71
CA VAL A 756 34.06 18.26 -19.37
C VAL A 756 34.95 17.70 -18.29
N THR A 757 34.37 17.33 -17.17
CA THR A 757 35.08 16.69 -16.05
C THR A 757 34.45 15.33 -15.74
N ASP A 758 35.29 14.37 -15.43
CA ASP A 758 34.82 13.08 -14.91
C ASP A 758 34.21 13.30 -13.52
N GLY A 759 33.12 12.59 -13.26
CA GLY A 759 32.36 12.70 -12.04
C GLY A 759 31.23 13.74 -12.06
N SER A 760 30.20 13.43 -11.27
CA SER A 760 29.08 14.34 -11.06
C SER A 760 29.44 15.44 -10.07
N THR A 761 29.27 16.70 -10.44
CA THR A 761 29.45 17.83 -9.53
C THR A 761 28.28 17.92 -8.55
N PRO A 762 28.53 18.12 -7.24
CA PRO A 762 27.47 18.31 -6.24
C PRO A 762 26.56 19.49 -6.58
N PHE A 763 25.26 19.35 -6.32
CA PHE A 763 24.28 20.41 -6.64
C PHE A 763 24.58 21.73 -5.91
N GLU A 764 25.19 21.70 -4.73
CA GLU A 764 25.59 22.87 -3.95
C GLU A 764 26.56 23.79 -4.72
N GLU A 765 27.39 23.19 -5.58
CA GLU A 765 28.28 23.92 -6.45
C GLU A 765 27.57 24.43 -7.72
N LEU A 766 26.53 23.70 -8.15
CA LEU A 766 25.78 23.96 -9.39
C LEU A 766 24.59 24.90 -9.20
N MET A 767 23.97 24.86 -8.01
CA MET A 767 22.80 25.65 -7.68
C MET A 767 23.09 26.71 -6.64
N ASP A 768 22.55 27.90 -6.85
CA ASP A 768 22.40 28.87 -5.77
C ASP A 768 21.09 28.59 -5.03
N LEU A 769 21.13 27.59 -4.15
CA LEU A 769 19.97 27.18 -3.35
C LEU A 769 19.39 28.38 -2.57
N LYS A 770 20.24 29.28 -2.09
CA LYS A 770 19.81 30.50 -1.39
C LYS A 770 19.02 31.44 -2.31
N ALA A 771 19.42 31.57 -3.57
CA ALA A 771 18.69 32.38 -4.55
C ALA A 771 17.38 31.71 -4.96
N VAL A 772 17.38 30.38 -5.14
CA VAL A 772 16.17 29.59 -5.44
C VAL A 772 15.16 29.71 -4.30
N LEU A 773 15.57 29.54 -3.06
CA LEU A 773 14.72 29.64 -1.87
C LEU A 773 14.35 31.09 -1.50
N SER A 774 15.09 32.11 -1.98
CA SER A 774 14.80 33.53 -1.68
C SER A 774 13.51 34.05 -2.34
N GLY A 775 12.98 33.33 -3.32
CA GLY A 775 11.65 33.58 -3.90
C GLY A 775 10.50 33.29 -2.92
N HIS A 776 10.77 32.53 -1.87
CA HIS A 776 9.80 32.25 -0.82
C HIS A 776 9.84 33.32 0.26
N HIS A 777 8.68 33.81 0.71
CA HIS A 777 8.61 34.74 1.84
C HIS A 777 9.15 34.11 3.10
N LYS A 778 10.34 34.52 3.56
CA LYS A 778 10.96 34.02 4.79
C LYS A 778 10.02 34.15 5.98
N PHE A 779 9.59 33.04 6.47
CA PHE A 779 8.85 32.95 7.72
C PHE A 779 9.83 33.25 8.87
N LYS A 780 9.79 34.47 9.42
CA LYS A 780 10.57 34.77 10.63
C LYS A 780 10.07 33.89 11.76
N ARG A 781 10.84 32.85 12.12
CA ARG A 781 10.65 32.13 13.36
C ARG A 781 10.67 33.16 14.50
N LYS A 782 9.58 33.27 15.26
CA LYS A 782 9.69 33.90 16.58
C LYS A 782 10.50 32.90 17.41
N SER A 783 11.77 33.26 17.68
CA SER A 783 12.53 32.60 18.75
C SER A 783 11.69 32.66 20.02
N LYS A 784 11.34 31.51 20.56
CA LYS A 784 10.85 31.39 21.94
C LYS A 784 12.03 31.52 22.87
#